data_57ecf8f72cf06db103e6bfe7528bd3c3
#
_entry.id   57ecf8f72cf06db103e6bfe7528bd3c3
#
_cell.length_a   1.000
_cell.length_b   1.000
_cell.length_c   1.000
_cell.angle_alpha   90.00
_cell.angle_beta   90.00
_cell.angle_gamma   90.00
#
_symmetry.space_group_name_H-M   'P 1'
#
loop_
_entity.id
_entity.type
_entity.pdbx_description
1 polymer ?
#
loop_
_entity_poly.entity_id
_entity_poly.type
_entity_poly.pdbx_seq_one_letter_code
_entity_poly.pdbx_strand_id
1 'polypeptide(L)'
;MYVSAQNWALFFLSPNFEDMEQIDIKDISGAIQLTTPVNEGCKRKFTLMKEDYITLKFSLENPIYFKLGSYVECDFGLFEVCDLQKPAFNTDNAGYDYELRLDAYYWKWKNKIFKYTPEVSGQEASWNLTAPLDVQAGIVLRNLKALGYAYKGQDFVFSIDSTVENKALLMTYDNINILDACFEMAKKWDCECWVTENIIHFGRCESGDAVNFEIGVNVVEMSRSDSQSTYATRIYAFGSTKNIPSDYRPVDETVVLNGVVQKRLMLPDGTPYIDAYPDMTTEEAIEQVVIFDEVYPRRVGTMSDVTTIEVTDKVENEDGTTTEEKWNAYRFKDTGITFSKDYILPGEELKIIFQSGKLNGMEFAVTFDPDNKNEQLWEIVRNENYGRPLPDGVLIPENGDTYILSGWDSTKITELGLVGAAEQELKDEAEKSVAKSKIDPSTYNCKMMSDVAYSEDGVHNLYGIGQKVNLINKAYFENGRQSRVIGYEFNLDYPYDSPIYTVGETAAYSRIGDLEGKIESLTLKGQTYTGGWGSGVYLIKRNDSTPATDNNAFSALRSLTEFISKKKDDVVQGIITFMKGLRIGKFVTGMLGGRGASMWLDENGKSILEIDRILAREELIVPKITFNCIDVIAGDKANTFAYGTIKTVDREKRIATLDLLDDQWGTLHVNDICRGVFHNLEGSNEEQTLFDKNGFMGYSGFATSYFTPTRIVESKAGLMSFEYNLQVGTGVHPMPGMNFFAYGNFTDKERQSITYENRYYKRILEGVDTWQID
;
A
#
# COMPACT_ATOMS: atom_id res chain seq x y z
N MET A 1 7.24 2.89 42.09
CA MET A 1 6.78 2.33 43.37
C MET A 1 6.08 1.02 43.04
N TYR A 2 6.74 -0.11 43.29
CA TYR A 2 6.17 -1.45 43.00
C TYR A 2 5.09 -1.75 44.00
N VAL A 3 3.84 -1.93 43.57
CA VAL A 3 2.78 -2.49 44.39
C VAL A 3 2.68 -3.99 44.10
N SER A 4 2.88 -4.82 45.10
CA SER A 4 2.90 -6.28 44.97
C SER A 4 1.55 -6.84 44.59
N ALA A 5 1.55 -7.86 43.71
CA ALA A 5 0.42 -8.50 43.05
C ALA A 5 -0.58 -9.27 43.98
N GLN A 6 -0.54 -9.13 45.31
CA GLN A 6 -1.26 -9.99 46.22
C GLN A 6 -2.65 -9.52 46.65
N ASN A 7 -3.17 -8.37 46.21
CA ASN A 7 -4.48 -7.86 46.68
C ASN A 7 -5.55 -7.68 45.60
N TRP A 8 -5.51 -8.44 44.52
CA TRP A 8 -6.45 -8.29 43.38
C TRP A 8 -7.85 -8.85 43.56
N ALA A 9 -8.00 -9.82 44.49
CA ALA A 9 -9.27 -10.54 44.70
C ALA A 9 -10.34 -9.73 45.42
N LEU A 10 -10.03 -8.53 45.94
CA LEU A 10 -10.93 -7.80 46.84
C LEU A 10 -11.70 -6.64 46.19
N PHE A 11 -11.45 -6.29 44.93
CA PHE A 11 -12.09 -5.13 44.31
C PHE A 11 -13.31 -5.44 43.42
N PHE A 12 -13.64 -6.71 43.21
CA PHE A 12 -14.87 -7.10 42.51
C PHE A 12 -15.94 -7.71 43.45
N LEU A 13 -15.80 -7.54 44.77
CA LEU A 13 -16.82 -7.93 45.69
C LEU A 13 -17.81 -6.78 45.95
N SER A 14 -18.90 -6.88 45.21
CA SER A 14 -20.23 -6.30 45.43
C SER A 14 -20.36 -4.77 45.53
N PRO A 15 -20.86 -4.11 44.51
CA PRO A 15 -21.94 -3.20 44.69
C PRO A 15 -23.22 -4.02 44.91
N ASN A 16 -24.09 -3.63 45.85
CA ASN A 16 -25.49 -4.01 45.85
C ASN A 16 -26.09 -3.46 44.55
N PHE A 17 -26.30 -4.26 43.52
CA PHE A 17 -27.00 -3.85 42.32
C PHE A 17 -28.49 -3.70 42.70
N GLU A 18 -28.92 -2.54 43.07
CA GLU A 18 -30.33 -2.17 43.00
C GLU A 18 -30.71 -2.12 41.51
N ASP A 19 -31.94 -2.46 41.16
CA ASP A 19 -32.48 -2.34 39.81
C ASP A 19 -32.09 -0.99 39.24
N MET A 20 -31.32 -0.95 38.14
CA MET A 20 -30.90 0.27 37.50
C MET A 20 -32.07 0.80 36.66
N GLU A 21 -33.06 1.42 37.34
CA GLU A 21 -34.27 1.91 36.69
C GLU A 21 -33.99 3.09 35.76
N GLN A 22 -33.04 3.94 36.12
CA GLN A 22 -32.69 5.16 35.36
C GLN A 22 -31.20 5.41 35.38
N ILE A 23 -30.72 6.08 34.30
CA ILE A 23 -29.34 6.46 34.17
C ILE A 23 -29.22 7.93 33.74
N ASP A 24 -28.29 8.65 34.34
CA ASP A 24 -27.99 10.07 34.01
C ASP A 24 -26.87 10.18 33.02
N ILE A 25 -27.15 10.81 31.87
CA ILE A 25 -26.13 11.19 30.90
C ILE A 25 -25.73 12.63 31.23
N LYS A 26 -24.46 12.82 31.60
CA LYS A 26 -23.89 14.11 32.01
C LYS A 26 -22.99 14.68 30.90
N ASP A 27 -22.92 15.99 30.80
CA ASP A 27 -21.94 16.66 29.98
C ASP A 27 -20.54 16.68 30.64
N ILE A 28 -19.54 17.20 29.93
CA ILE A 28 -18.16 17.32 30.42
C ILE A 28 -18.02 18.20 31.68
N SER A 29 -19.01 19.02 32.01
CA SER A 29 -19.04 19.85 33.23
C SER A 29 -19.71 19.15 34.41
N GLY A 30 -20.32 17.99 34.18
CA GLY A 30 -21.06 17.21 35.15
C GLY A 30 -22.55 17.57 35.22
N ALA A 31 -23.04 18.47 34.35
CA ALA A 31 -24.47 18.79 34.30
C ALA A 31 -25.25 17.69 33.58
N ILE A 32 -26.39 17.29 34.17
CA ILE A 32 -27.25 16.24 33.58
C ILE A 32 -27.89 16.79 32.31
N GLN A 33 -27.64 16.16 31.18
CA GLN A 33 -28.24 16.45 29.88
C GLN A 33 -29.55 15.68 29.68
N LEU A 34 -29.57 14.42 30.15
CA LEU A 34 -30.72 13.54 30.02
C LEU A 34 -30.70 12.52 31.17
N THR A 35 -31.82 12.30 31.81
CA THR A 35 -32.12 11.12 32.63
C THR A 35 -33.00 10.21 31.79
N THR A 36 -32.56 8.99 31.53
CA THR A 36 -33.28 8.02 30.71
C THR A 36 -33.50 6.74 31.46
N PRO A 37 -34.69 6.10 31.33
CA PRO A 37 -34.86 4.75 31.87
C PRO A 37 -33.93 3.78 31.14
N VAL A 38 -33.52 2.76 31.83
CA VAL A 38 -32.77 1.66 31.20
C VAL A 38 -33.79 0.72 30.55
N ASN A 39 -33.89 0.79 29.23
CA ASN A 39 -34.87 0.06 28.44
C ASN A 39 -34.28 -1.27 27.91
N GLU A 40 -35.19 -2.13 27.41
CA GLU A 40 -34.82 -3.38 26.76
C GLU A 40 -33.78 -3.13 25.64
N GLY A 41 -32.67 -3.88 25.69
CA GLY A 41 -31.57 -3.77 24.78
C GLY A 41 -30.49 -2.77 25.18
N CYS A 42 -30.59 -2.13 26.34
CA CYS A 42 -29.44 -1.49 26.97
C CYS A 42 -28.47 -2.56 27.44
N LYS A 43 -27.20 -2.48 26.99
CA LYS A 43 -26.23 -3.56 27.17
C LYS A 43 -24.92 -3.09 27.75
N ARG A 44 -24.29 -3.92 28.55
CA ARG A 44 -22.90 -3.85 28.97
C ARG A 44 -22.11 -4.91 28.22
N LYS A 45 -21.05 -4.49 27.49
CA LYS A 45 -20.19 -5.42 26.77
C LYS A 45 -18.73 -5.12 27.04
N PHE A 46 -18.00 -6.19 27.32
CA PHE A 46 -16.56 -6.15 27.47
C PHE A 46 -15.95 -7.34 26.71
N THR A 47 -14.86 -7.07 25.99
CA THR A 47 -13.99 -8.11 25.44
C THR A 47 -12.55 -7.63 25.58
N LEU A 48 -11.71 -8.41 26.22
CA LEU A 48 -10.32 -8.07 26.54
C LEU A 48 -9.57 -7.60 25.30
N MET A 49 -8.93 -6.42 25.36
CA MET A 49 -8.19 -5.75 24.30
C MET A 49 -8.98 -5.46 23.01
N LYS A 50 -10.29 -5.56 23.03
CA LYS A 50 -11.13 -5.38 21.83
C LYS A 50 -12.22 -4.35 22.01
N GLU A 51 -12.97 -4.40 23.08
CA GLU A 51 -14.11 -3.52 23.33
C GLU A 51 -14.46 -3.46 24.82
N ASP A 52 -14.89 -2.29 25.25
CA ASP A 52 -15.33 -2.02 26.62
C ASP A 52 -16.33 -0.86 26.59
N TYR A 53 -17.64 -1.16 26.61
CA TYR A 53 -18.66 -0.15 26.45
C TYR A 53 -20.01 -0.53 27.06
N ILE A 54 -20.87 0.48 27.23
CA ILE A 54 -22.30 0.33 27.40
C ILE A 54 -23.04 0.90 26.19
N THR A 55 -24.20 0.35 25.88
CA THR A 55 -25.13 0.88 24.89
C THR A 55 -26.45 1.22 25.61
N LEU A 56 -26.92 2.45 25.40
CA LEU A 56 -28.22 2.92 25.88
C LEU A 56 -29.17 3.08 24.71
N LYS A 57 -30.37 2.50 24.82
CA LYS A 57 -31.43 2.64 23.79
C LYS A 57 -32.58 3.43 24.35
N PHE A 58 -32.91 4.52 23.73
CA PHE A 58 -34.02 5.40 24.09
C PHE A 58 -34.52 6.18 22.90
N SER A 59 -35.74 6.73 23.00
CA SER A 59 -36.35 7.56 21.98
C SER A 59 -36.68 8.95 22.56
N LEU A 60 -36.45 10.01 21.78
CA LEU A 60 -36.73 11.39 22.16
C LEU A 60 -37.57 12.06 21.09
N GLU A 61 -38.58 12.88 21.50
CA GLU A 61 -39.33 13.71 20.56
C GLU A 61 -38.43 14.79 19.94
N ASN A 62 -37.57 15.41 20.75
CA ASN A 62 -36.61 16.39 20.31
C ASN A 62 -35.19 15.84 20.41
N PRO A 63 -34.34 16.01 19.37
CA PRO A 63 -33.00 15.44 19.38
C PRO A 63 -32.11 16.17 20.38
N ILE A 64 -31.28 15.42 21.09
CA ILE A 64 -30.19 15.92 21.93
C ILE A 64 -28.88 15.50 21.30
N TYR A 65 -27.96 16.45 21.13
CA TYR A 65 -26.60 16.18 20.69
C TYR A 65 -25.67 15.98 21.90
N PHE A 66 -25.25 14.76 22.13
CA PHE A 66 -24.26 14.45 23.17
C PHE A 66 -22.85 14.66 22.63
N LYS A 67 -22.13 15.62 23.20
CA LYS A 67 -20.76 15.93 22.78
C LYS A 67 -19.80 14.82 23.16
N LEU A 68 -18.67 14.72 22.43
CA LEU A 68 -17.56 13.87 22.84
C LEU A 68 -17.13 14.24 24.27
N GLY A 69 -16.97 13.21 25.14
CA GLY A 69 -16.71 13.39 26.55
C GLY A 69 -17.94 13.53 27.43
N SER A 70 -19.19 13.57 26.89
CA SER A 70 -20.39 13.33 27.69
C SER A 70 -20.30 11.95 28.28
N TYR A 71 -20.71 11.75 29.53
CA TYR A 71 -20.43 10.54 30.25
C TYR A 71 -21.60 10.03 31.11
N VAL A 72 -21.50 8.78 31.46
CA VAL A 72 -22.34 8.06 32.41
C VAL A 72 -21.45 7.46 33.48
N GLU A 73 -21.82 7.60 34.73
CA GLU A 73 -21.23 6.87 35.85
C GLU A 73 -22.28 5.93 36.43
N CYS A 74 -22.00 4.66 36.43
CA CYS A 74 -22.86 3.60 36.92
C CYS A 74 -22.05 2.55 37.69
N ASP A 75 -22.70 1.50 38.19
CA ASP A 75 -22.06 0.43 38.98
C ASP A 75 -20.95 -0.30 38.20
N PHE A 76 -21.01 -0.28 36.87
CA PHE A 76 -19.97 -0.86 36.00
C PHE A 76 -18.80 0.05 35.74
N GLY A 77 -18.82 1.29 36.24
CA GLY A 77 -17.75 2.27 36.07
C GLY A 77 -18.16 3.54 35.31
N LEU A 78 -17.18 4.20 34.79
CA LEU A 78 -17.30 5.47 34.04
C LEU A 78 -17.21 5.18 32.52
N PHE A 79 -18.23 5.62 31.78
CA PHE A 79 -18.30 5.45 30.33
C PHE A 79 -18.52 6.80 29.66
N GLU A 80 -17.82 7.05 28.56
CA GLU A 80 -17.82 8.33 27.86
C GLU A 80 -18.20 8.16 26.38
N VAL A 81 -18.83 9.19 25.81
CA VAL A 81 -19.07 9.28 24.37
C VAL A 81 -17.72 9.54 23.68
N CYS A 82 -17.17 8.56 22.98
CA CYS A 82 -15.90 8.64 22.29
C CYS A 82 -16.03 8.81 20.78
N ASP A 83 -17.20 8.54 20.20
CA ASP A 83 -17.49 8.58 18.78
C ASP A 83 -18.73 9.43 18.47
N LEU A 84 -18.88 9.81 17.19
CA LEU A 84 -20.04 10.56 16.72
C LEU A 84 -21.30 9.68 16.73
N GLN A 85 -22.39 10.22 17.24
CA GLN A 85 -23.68 9.54 17.32
C GLN A 85 -24.40 9.54 15.97
N LYS A 86 -25.29 8.57 15.79
CA LYS A 86 -26.11 8.39 14.59
C LYS A 86 -27.57 8.11 14.98
N PRO A 87 -28.30 9.07 15.60
CA PRO A 87 -29.70 8.85 15.91
C PRO A 87 -30.51 8.69 14.63
N ALA A 88 -31.47 7.78 14.64
CA ALA A 88 -32.36 7.53 13.52
C ALA A 88 -33.68 8.28 13.74
N PHE A 89 -34.16 9.00 12.71
CA PHE A 89 -35.51 9.58 12.77
C PHE A 89 -36.56 8.49 12.55
N ASN A 90 -37.45 8.37 13.50
CA ASN A 90 -38.56 7.42 13.47
C ASN A 90 -39.85 8.10 13.04
N THR A 91 -40.38 7.72 11.88
CA THR A 91 -41.61 8.30 11.31
C THR A 91 -42.88 7.94 12.05
N ASP A 92 -42.89 6.81 12.77
CA ASP A 92 -44.10 6.32 13.43
C ASP A 92 -44.45 7.13 14.68
N ASN A 93 -43.45 7.60 15.40
CA ASN A 93 -43.62 8.43 16.59
C ASN A 93 -43.17 9.89 16.40
N ALA A 94 -42.72 10.26 15.21
CA ALA A 94 -42.14 11.56 14.86
C ALA A 94 -41.00 12.02 15.79
N GLY A 95 -40.23 11.06 16.28
CA GLY A 95 -39.12 11.25 17.23
C GLY A 95 -37.80 10.71 16.69
N TYR A 96 -36.81 10.64 17.58
CA TYR A 96 -35.48 10.16 17.24
C TYR A 96 -35.11 8.97 18.13
N ASP A 97 -34.76 7.86 17.52
CA ASP A 97 -34.29 6.66 18.21
C ASP A 97 -32.77 6.72 18.35
N TYR A 98 -32.31 6.56 19.57
CA TYR A 98 -30.89 6.55 19.93
C TYR A 98 -30.45 5.14 20.28
N GLU A 99 -29.31 4.73 19.73
CA GLU A 99 -28.49 3.65 20.21
C GLU A 99 -27.14 4.27 20.60
N LEU A 100 -27.13 4.87 21.81
CA LEU A 100 -25.98 5.63 22.29
C LEU A 100 -24.94 4.68 22.88
N ARG A 101 -23.81 4.58 22.22
CA ARG A 101 -22.65 3.86 22.71
C ARG A 101 -21.77 4.79 23.53
N LEU A 102 -21.43 4.36 24.73
CA LEU A 102 -20.45 5.01 25.59
C LEU A 102 -19.35 4.00 25.88
N ASP A 103 -18.15 4.33 25.50
CA ASP A 103 -16.97 3.50 25.73
C ASP A 103 -16.40 3.77 27.15
N ALA A 104 -15.68 2.80 27.73
CA ALA A 104 -15.02 2.98 29.01
C ALA A 104 -14.06 4.20 28.96
N TYR A 105 -13.92 4.91 30.07
CA TYR A 105 -13.21 6.19 30.20
C TYR A 105 -11.81 6.24 29.59
N TYR A 106 -11.09 5.12 29.51
CA TYR A 106 -9.76 5.03 28.90
C TYR A 106 -9.80 4.82 27.38
N TRP A 107 -10.93 4.39 26.80
CA TRP A 107 -11.05 4.20 25.35
C TRP A 107 -10.96 5.50 24.55
N LYS A 108 -11.14 6.67 25.16
CA LYS A 108 -10.86 7.97 24.52
C LYS A 108 -9.41 8.14 24.08
N TRP A 109 -8.50 7.29 24.57
CA TRP A 109 -7.08 7.29 24.13
C TRP A 109 -6.95 6.88 22.67
N LYS A 110 -7.90 6.15 22.08
CA LYS A 110 -7.96 5.84 20.64
C LYS A 110 -8.01 7.09 19.76
N ASN A 111 -8.45 8.21 20.30
CA ASN A 111 -8.57 9.48 19.58
C ASN A 111 -7.34 10.41 19.77
N LYS A 112 -6.26 9.91 20.37
CA LYS A 112 -5.06 10.68 20.70
C LYS A 112 -3.81 9.99 20.17
N ILE A 113 -3.01 10.75 19.42
CA ILE A 113 -1.76 10.26 18.84
C ILE A 113 -0.72 10.03 19.93
N PHE A 114 0.00 8.92 19.84
CA PHE A 114 1.10 8.54 20.73
C PHE A 114 2.40 9.20 20.30
N LYS A 115 2.98 10.05 21.15
CA LYS A 115 4.18 10.84 20.87
C LYS A 115 5.33 10.47 21.79
N TYR A 116 6.55 10.50 21.28
CA TYR A 116 7.76 10.25 22.08
C TYR A 116 7.96 11.31 23.19
N THR A 117 7.85 12.59 22.82
CA THR A 117 7.91 13.73 23.74
C THR A 117 6.67 14.59 23.58
N PRO A 118 5.56 14.26 24.24
CA PRO A 118 4.26 14.94 24.03
C PRO A 118 4.29 16.41 24.46
N GLU A 119 5.24 16.81 25.31
CA GLU A 119 5.40 18.18 25.80
C GLU A 119 6.03 19.13 24.77
N VAL A 120 6.65 18.58 23.73
CA VAL A 120 7.33 19.37 22.70
C VAL A 120 6.41 19.61 21.51
N SER A 121 6.15 20.88 21.19
CA SER A 121 5.40 21.26 20.00
C SER A 121 6.13 20.87 18.71
N GLY A 122 5.41 20.31 17.73
CA GLY A 122 5.98 19.87 16.46
C GLY A 122 6.73 18.54 16.49
N GLN A 123 6.59 17.80 17.58
CA GLN A 123 7.17 16.45 17.69
C GLN A 123 6.49 15.51 16.66
N GLU A 124 7.29 14.77 15.92
CA GLU A 124 6.77 13.74 15.02
C GLU A 124 6.05 12.63 15.78
N ALA A 125 5.00 12.09 15.18
CA ALA A 125 4.23 10.97 15.71
C ALA A 125 4.78 9.61 15.26
N SER A 126 5.80 9.60 14.40
CA SER A 126 6.50 8.40 13.93
C SER A 126 7.89 8.34 14.53
N TRP A 127 8.18 7.26 15.26
CA TRP A 127 9.45 7.09 15.95
C TRP A 127 9.71 5.63 16.34
N ASN A 128 10.98 5.29 16.58
CA ASN A 128 11.43 3.97 16.97
C ASN A 128 12.15 4.03 18.31
N LEU A 129 12.05 2.99 19.11
CA LEU A 129 12.76 2.88 20.36
C LEU A 129 13.02 1.42 20.71
N THR A 130 14.28 1.08 20.99
CA THR A 130 14.65 -0.19 21.62
C THR A 130 14.76 0.04 23.13
N ALA A 131 13.79 -0.45 23.88
CA ALA A 131 13.75 -0.31 25.32
C ALA A 131 12.90 -1.42 25.96
N PRO A 132 13.08 -1.68 27.27
CA PRO A 132 12.17 -2.58 28.03
C PRO A 132 10.75 -2.02 28.12
N LEU A 133 9.80 -2.90 28.44
CA LEU A 133 8.38 -2.56 28.49
C LEU A 133 8.06 -1.43 29.50
N ASP A 134 8.72 -1.41 30.65
CA ASP A 134 8.53 -0.37 31.66
C ASP A 134 8.91 1.04 31.16
N VAL A 135 9.96 1.14 30.34
CA VAL A 135 10.34 2.39 29.69
C VAL A 135 9.31 2.80 28.65
N GLN A 136 8.84 1.85 27.82
CA GLN A 136 7.81 2.09 26.81
C GLN A 136 6.49 2.53 27.46
N ALA A 137 6.02 1.83 28.49
CA ALA A 137 4.83 2.19 29.26
C ALA A 137 4.98 3.55 29.95
N GLY A 138 6.19 3.90 30.39
CA GLY A 138 6.50 5.24 30.94
C GLY A 138 6.24 6.37 29.95
N ILE A 139 6.41 6.12 28.64
CA ILE A 139 6.07 7.12 27.59
C ILE A 139 4.56 7.26 27.47
N VAL A 140 3.77 6.17 27.62
CA VAL A 140 2.30 6.24 27.67
C VAL A 140 1.85 7.17 28.81
N LEU A 141 2.41 6.99 30.01
CA LEU A 141 2.07 7.85 31.17
C LEU A 141 2.40 9.32 30.91
N ARG A 142 3.52 9.63 30.25
CA ARG A 142 3.85 11.02 29.86
C ARG A 142 2.82 11.60 28.90
N ASN A 143 2.36 10.83 27.92
CA ASN A 143 1.31 11.24 26.99
C ASN A 143 0.01 11.53 27.72
N LEU A 144 -0.46 10.63 28.59
CA LEU A 144 -1.68 10.79 29.36
C LEU A 144 -1.61 12.02 30.29
N LYS A 145 -0.47 12.23 30.93
CA LYS A 145 -0.24 13.40 31.80
C LYS A 145 -0.22 14.70 31.01
N ALA A 146 0.44 14.74 29.85
CA ALA A 146 0.45 15.93 28.97
C ALA A 146 -0.96 16.29 28.45
N LEU A 147 -1.84 15.29 28.28
CA LEU A 147 -3.23 15.49 27.93
C LEU A 147 -4.12 15.86 29.14
N GLY A 148 -3.60 15.84 30.35
CA GLY A 148 -4.38 16.07 31.57
C GLY A 148 -5.34 14.93 31.90
N TYR A 149 -5.08 13.72 31.39
CA TYR A 149 -5.95 12.57 31.65
C TYR A 149 -5.61 11.92 33.00
N ALA A 150 -6.65 11.79 33.80
CA ALA A 150 -6.60 11.19 35.12
C ALA A 150 -7.91 10.43 35.38
N TYR A 151 -7.90 9.42 36.24
CA TYR A 151 -9.07 8.75 36.73
C TYR A 151 -9.44 9.26 38.12
N LYS A 152 -10.62 9.89 38.27
CA LYS A 152 -11.09 10.47 39.57
C LYS A 152 -10.02 11.33 40.28
N GLY A 153 -9.23 12.08 39.47
CA GLY A 153 -8.14 12.98 39.98
C GLY A 153 -6.83 12.27 40.30
N GLN A 154 -6.69 10.99 40.00
CA GLN A 154 -5.45 10.24 40.16
C GLN A 154 -4.77 10.04 38.79
N ASP A 155 -3.48 10.38 38.72
CA ASP A 155 -2.67 10.11 37.53
C ASP A 155 -2.61 8.61 37.25
N PHE A 156 -2.57 8.25 35.96
CA PHE A 156 -2.37 6.86 35.55
C PHE A 156 -1.00 6.33 35.97
N VAL A 157 -0.97 5.05 36.29
CA VAL A 157 0.23 4.27 36.58
C VAL A 157 0.18 2.96 35.81
N PHE A 158 1.31 2.26 35.68
CA PHE A 158 1.32 0.92 35.08
C PHE A 158 1.76 -0.15 36.07
N SER A 159 1.34 -1.37 35.83
CA SER A 159 1.76 -2.58 36.53
C SER A 159 2.15 -3.64 35.51
N ILE A 160 3.34 -4.20 35.64
CA ILE A 160 3.83 -5.30 34.80
C ILE A 160 3.88 -6.55 35.67
N ASP A 161 3.24 -7.63 35.21
CA ASP A 161 3.28 -8.92 35.90
C ASP A 161 4.70 -9.50 35.88
N SER A 162 5.08 -10.17 36.93
CA SER A 162 6.41 -10.79 37.08
C SER A 162 6.69 -11.91 36.06
N THR A 163 5.66 -12.44 35.44
CA THR A 163 5.79 -13.45 34.36
C THR A 163 6.16 -12.84 33.01
N VAL A 164 6.00 -11.51 32.84
CA VAL A 164 6.38 -10.82 31.62
C VAL A 164 7.86 -10.53 31.65
N GLU A 165 8.59 -11.05 30.67
CA GLU A 165 10.03 -10.78 30.52
C GLU A 165 10.25 -9.33 30.07
N ASN A 166 10.75 -8.47 30.98
CA ASN A 166 10.98 -7.05 30.72
C ASN A 166 12.29 -6.83 29.93
N LYS A 167 12.46 -7.50 28.79
CA LYS A 167 13.62 -7.35 27.91
C LYS A 167 13.46 -6.12 27.00
N ALA A 168 14.59 -5.56 26.56
CA ALA A 168 14.60 -4.48 25.58
C ALA A 168 14.23 -5.02 24.19
N LEU A 169 13.15 -4.54 23.61
CA LEU A 169 12.69 -4.87 22.26
C LEU A 169 12.50 -3.59 21.44
N LEU A 170 12.77 -3.70 20.15
CA LEU A 170 12.52 -2.62 19.20
C LEU A 170 11.01 -2.49 18.94
N MET A 171 10.49 -1.28 19.19
CA MET A 171 9.15 -0.87 18.80
C MET A 171 9.23 0.25 17.77
N THR A 172 8.37 0.16 16.77
CA THR A 172 8.16 1.19 15.76
C THR A 172 6.74 1.71 15.89
N TYR A 173 6.60 3.00 16.10
CA TYR A 173 5.32 3.67 16.20
C TYR A 173 5.17 4.63 15.02
N ASP A 174 4.14 4.45 14.22
CA ASP A 174 3.85 5.32 13.09
C ASP A 174 2.42 5.83 13.14
N ASN A 175 2.25 7.08 13.58
CA ASN A 175 0.95 7.74 13.73
C ASN A 175 -0.09 6.93 14.51
N ILE A 176 0.36 6.05 15.40
CA ILE A 176 -0.48 5.18 16.23
C ILE A 176 -1.13 6.00 17.35
N ASN A 177 -2.34 5.63 17.75
CA ASN A 177 -2.97 6.20 18.93
C ASN A 177 -2.47 5.53 20.22
N ILE A 178 -2.72 6.20 21.37
CA ILE A 178 -2.21 5.74 22.66
C ILE A 178 -2.77 4.37 23.06
N LEU A 179 -4.03 4.08 22.79
CA LEU A 179 -4.66 2.81 23.16
C LEU A 179 -4.07 1.64 22.38
N ASP A 180 -3.98 1.81 21.05
CA ASP A 180 -3.39 0.80 20.18
C ASP A 180 -1.91 0.60 20.48
N ALA A 181 -1.18 1.67 20.84
CA ALA A 181 0.20 1.56 21.28
C ALA A 181 0.35 0.66 22.51
N CYS A 182 -0.56 0.75 23.48
CA CYS A 182 -0.60 -0.17 24.64
C CYS A 182 -0.83 -1.62 24.20
N PHE A 183 -1.74 -1.84 23.26
CA PHE A 183 -2.06 -3.18 22.75
C PHE A 183 -0.90 -3.77 21.94
N GLU A 184 -0.23 -2.95 21.11
CA GLU A 184 0.98 -3.39 20.38
C GLU A 184 2.15 -3.69 21.34
N MET A 185 2.33 -2.91 22.41
CA MET A 185 3.29 -3.24 23.46
C MET A 185 2.96 -4.60 24.07
N ALA A 186 1.72 -4.83 24.49
CA ALA A 186 1.30 -6.10 25.07
C ALA A 186 1.57 -7.28 24.12
N LYS A 187 1.24 -7.13 22.86
CA LYS A 187 1.53 -8.12 21.81
C LYS A 187 3.02 -8.40 21.65
N LYS A 188 3.86 -7.35 21.62
CA LYS A 188 5.31 -7.48 21.42
C LYS A 188 5.99 -8.19 22.60
N TRP A 189 5.55 -7.94 23.84
CA TRP A 189 6.04 -8.63 25.03
C TRP A 189 5.24 -9.88 25.39
N ASP A 190 4.34 -10.30 24.48
CA ASP A 190 3.57 -11.54 24.60
C ASP A 190 2.74 -11.62 25.90
N CYS A 191 2.07 -10.55 26.19
CA CYS A 191 1.17 -10.40 27.32
C CYS A 191 -0.13 -9.74 26.89
N GLU A 192 -1.00 -9.45 27.84
CA GLU A 192 -2.27 -8.76 27.64
C GLU A 192 -2.21 -7.39 28.29
N CYS A 193 -3.02 -6.46 27.78
CA CYS A 193 -3.18 -5.14 28.36
C CYS A 193 -4.64 -4.89 28.72
N TRP A 194 -4.88 -4.44 29.95
CA TRP A 194 -6.20 -3.99 30.40
C TRP A 194 -6.04 -2.85 31.39
N VAL A 195 -7.11 -2.10 31.60
CA VAL A 195 -7.10 -0.94 32.50
C VAL A 195 -8.13 -1.14 33.59
N THR A 196 -7.72 -0.95 34.83
CA THR A 196 -8.64 -0.89 35.98
C THR A 196 -8.36 0.38 36.76
N GLU A 197 -9.37 1.22 36.95
CA GLU A 197 -9.22 2.52 37.62
C GLU A 197 -8.10 3.35 36.96
N ASN A 198 -7.07 3.71 37.69
CA ASN A 198 -5.93 4.45 37.16
C ASN A 198 -4.72 3.55 36.82
N ILE A 199 -4.87 2.23 36.76
CA ILE A 199 -3.76 1.30 36.56
C ILE A 199 -3.87 0.65 35.16
N ILE A 200 -2.82 0.77 34.39
CA ILE A 200 -2.61 0.06 33.12
C ILE A 200 -1.83 -1.22 33.42
N HIS A 201 -2.42 -2.36 33.16
CA HIS A 201 -1.83 -3.67 33.44
C HIS A 201 -1.22 -4.27 32.18
N PHE A 202 -0.04 -4.85 32.34
CA PHE A 202 0.62 -5.71 31.35
C PHE A 202 0.90 -7.06 32.01
N GLY A 203 0.30 -8.13 31.50
CA GLY A 203 0.44 -9.46 32.08
C GLY A 203 -0.60 -10.42 31.55
N ARG A 204 -0.86 -11.50 32.29
CA ARG A 204 -1.99 -12.39 32.02
C ARG A 204 -3.17 -11.96 32.88
N CYS A 205 -4.26 -11.55 32.23
CA CYS A 205 -5.48 -11.16 32.92
C CYS A 205 -6.18 -12.39 33.52
N GLU A 206 -5.79 -12.80 34.74
CA GLU A 206 -6.30 -13.97 35.40
C GLU A 206 -6.47 -13.70 36.89
N SER A 207 -7.63 -14.07 37.46
CA SER A 207 -7.98 -13.75 38.83
C SER A 207 -8.96 -14.76 39.44
N GLY A 208 -9.04 -14.81 40.75
CA GLY A 208 -9.97 -15.60 41.51
C GLY A 208 -9.71 -17.10 41.50
N ASP A 209 -10.50 -17.84 42.29
CA ASP A 209 -10.53 -19.29 42.25
C ASP A 209 -11.36 -19.77 41.06
N ALA A 210 -11.08 -20.98 40.54
CA ALA A 210 -11.79 -21.52 39.41
C ALA A 210 -13.27 -21.82 39.74
N VAL A 211 -14.18 -21.25 38.96
CA VAL A 211 -15.62 -21.45 39.04
C VAL A 211 -16.06 -22.45 37.97
N ASN A 212 -16.97 -23.37 38.30
CA ASN A 212 -17.47 -24.31 37.31
C ASN A 212 -18.55 -23.67 36.44
N PHE A 213 -18.36 -23.76 35.14
CA PHE A 213 -19.37 -23.47 34.10
C PHE A 213 -19.82 -24.81 33.52
N GLU A 214 -20.92 -25.34 34.00
CA GLU A 214 -21.41 -26.67 33.67
C GLU A 214 -22.74 -26.62 32.93
N ILE A 215 -22.73 -27.18 31.70
CA ILE A 215 -23.94 -27.26 30.87
C ILE A 215 -25.05 -28.06 31.56
N GLY A 216 -26.26 -27.48 31.66
CA GLY A 216 -27.43 -28.09 32.34
C GLY A 216 -27.42 -27.92 33.86
N VAL A 217 -26.42 -27.30 34.48
CA VAL A 217 -26.36 -26.95 35.89
C VAL A 217 -26.46 -25.44 36.11
N ASN A 218 -25.57 -24.66 35.54
CA ASN A 218 -25.59 -23.21 35.62
C ASN A 218 -25.39 -22.54 34.23
N VAL A 219 -25.12 -23.32 33.19
CA VAL A 219 -25.01 -22.86 31.81
C VAL A 219 -26.14 -23.47 30.99
N VAL A 220 -26.96 -22.62 30.34
CA VAL A 220 -28.05 -23.02 29.44
C VAL A 220 -27.51 -23.45 28.08
N GLU A 221 -26.56 -22.68 27.56
CA GLU A 221 -25.99 -22.88 26.25
C GLU A 221 -24.49 -22.63 26.30
N MET A 222 -23.73 -23.53 25.68
CA MET A 222 -22.29 -23.40 25.51
C MET A 222 -21.98 -23.61 24.02
N SER A 223 -21.63 -22.54 23.34
CA SER A 223 -21.28 -22.59 21.92
C SER A 223 -19.77 -22.35 21.73
N ARG A 224 -19.16 -23.17 20.90
CA ARG A 224 -17.74 -23.01 20.50
C ARG A 224 -17.68 -22.09 19.30
N SER A 225 -16.88 -21.04 19.37
CA SER A 225 -16.54 -20.23 18.24
C SER A 225 -15.19 -20.68 17.69
N ASP A 226 -15.10 -20.83 16.37
CA ASP A 226 -13.82 -21.12 15.72
C ASP A 226 -12.85 -19.97 15.97
N SER A 227 -11.72 -20.30 16.57
CA SER A 227 -10.62 -19.35 16.69
C SER A 227 -9.93 -19.19 15.33
N GLN A 228 -9.55 -17.96 15.02
CA GLN A 228 -8.70 -17.68 13.86
C GLN A 228 -7.22 -17.94 14.15
N SER A 229 -6.83 -18.26 15.38
CA SER A 229 -5.48 -18.67 15.72
C SER A 229 -5.26 -20.13 15.39
N THR A 230 -4.06 -20.47 14.94
CA THR A 230 -3.72 -21.80 14.46
C THR A 230 -3.41 -22.70 15.66
N TYR A 231 -4.19 -23.76 15.84
CA TYR A 231 -3.85 -24.83 16.77
C TYR A 231 -2.75 -25.68 16.13
N ALA A 232 -1.65 -25.87 16.82
CA ALA A 232 -0.55 -26.71 16.36
C ALA A 232 0.11 -27.43 17.52
N THR A 233 0.48 -28.67 17.29
CA THR A 233 1.19 -29.51 18.24
C THR A 233 2.61 -29.84 17.80
N ARG A 234 2.97 -29.48 16.56
CA ARG A 234 4.34 -29.57 16.00
C ARG A 234 4.67 -28.29 15.26
N ILE A 235 5.81 -27.70 15.58
CA ILE A 235 6.26 -26.46 14.95
C ILE A 235 7.60 -26.68 14.22
N TYR A 236 7.62 -26.35 12.94
CA TYR A 236 8.84 -26.15 12.14
C TYR A 236 9.23 -24.66 12.26
N ALA A 237 10.26 -24.38 13.02
CA ALA A 237 10.69 -23.03 13.32
C ALA A 237 11.87 -22.61 12.42
N PHE A 238 11.77 -21.40 11.86
CA PHE A 238 12.83 -20.78 11.09
C PHE A 238 13.06 -19.35 11.58
N GLY A 239 14.33 -18.96 11.69
CA GLY A 239 14.70 -17.59 12.01
C GLY A 239 14.79 -16.71 10.76
N SER A 240 15.46 -15.58 10.89
CA SER A 240 15.67 -14.61 9.81
C SER A 240 16.69 -15.12 8.77
N THR A 241 16.73 -14.43 7.64
CA THR A 241 17.80 -14.55 6.63
C THR A 241 19.01 -13.68 6.94
N LYS A 242 18.89 -12.75 7.91
CA LYS A 242 19.94 -11.79 8.27
C LYS A 242 21.17 -12.49 8.81
N ASN A 243 22.35 -12.07 8.34
CA ASN A 243 23.65 -12.59 8.76
C ASN A 243 23.86 -14.10 8.51
N ILE A 244 23.08 -14.69 7.59
CA ILE A 244 23.13 -16.10 7.21
C ILE A 244 23.74 -16.23 5.81
N PRO A 245 24.92 -16.87 5.67
CA PRO A 245 25.52 -17.12 4.35
C PRO A 245 24.81 -18.22 3.57
N SER A 246 25.02 -18.26 2.26
CA SER A 246 24.35 -19.21 1.37
C SER A 246 24.76 -20.68 1.64
N ASP A 247 25.89 -20.91 2.27
CA ASP A 247 26.45 -22.21 2.62
C ASP A 247 26.25 -22.59 4.10
N TYR A 248 25.39 -21.88 4.83
CA TYR A 248 25.09 -22.14 6.25
C TYR A 248 24.59 -23.58 6.50
N ARG A 249 23.75 -24.11 5.62
CA ARG A 249 23.26 -25.50 5.63
C ARG A 249 23.30 -26.07 4.21
N PRO A 250 23.25 -27.41 4.03
CA PRO A 250 23.17 -28.05 2.72
C PRO A 250 22.04 -27.50 1.85
N VAL A 251 22.16 -27.60 0.53
CA VAL A 251 21.19 -27.02 -0.43
C VAL A 251 19.80 -27.65 -0.31
N ASP A 252 19.72 -28.92 0.07
CA ASP A 252 18.47 -29.66 0.30
C ASP A 252 17.71 -29.24 1.58
N GLU A 253 18.36 -28.50 2.48
CA GLU A 253 17.75 -27.94 3.69
C GLU A 253 17.27 -26.49 3.51
N THR A 254 16.97 -26.06 2.30
CA THR A 254 16.47 -24.71 2.04
C THR A 254 14.97 -24.61 2.27
N VAL A 255 14.54 -23.46 2.79
CA VAL A 255 13.12 -23.13 2.98
C VAL A 255 12.56 -22.52 1.70
N VAL A 256 11.42 -23.02 1.23
CA VAL A 256 10.69 -22.41 0.11
C VAL A 256 9.45 -21.71 0.63
N LEU A 257 9.44 -20.38 0.54
CA LEU A 257 8.30 -19.55 0.95
C LEU A 257 7.79 -18.76 -0.26
N ASN A 258 6.50 -18.89 -0.54
CA ASN A 258 5.86 -18.22 -1.68
C ASN A 258 6.58 -18.44 -3.03
N GLY A 259 7.13 -19.65 -3.23
CA GLY A 259 7.88 -20.00 -4.42
C GLY A 259 9.33 -19.48 -4.48
N VAL A 260 9.80 -18.83 -3.42
CA VAL A 260 11.19 -18.33 -3.32
C VAL A 260 11.97 -19.19 -2.36
N VAL A 261 13.14 -19.70 -2.83
CA VAL A 261 14.10 -20.44 -2.00
C VAL A 261 14.85 -19.44 -1.12
N GLN A 262 14.82 -19.66 0.19
CA GLN A 262 15.48 -18.79 1.17
C GLN A 262 16.37 -19.61 2.09
N LYS A 263 17.57 -19.10 2.37
CA LYS A 263 18.41 -19.60 3.47
C LYS A 263 18.02 -18.85 4.73
N ARG A 264 17.53 -19.59 5.70
CA ARG A 264 17.11 -19.06 7.01
C ARG A 264 17.85 -19.73 8.13
N LEU A 265 17.94 -19.06 9.27
CA LEU A 265 18.38 -19.67 10.50
C LEU A 265 17.44 -20.86 10.83
N MET A 266 18.01 -21.98 11.17
CA MET A 266 17.30 -23.22 11.47
C MET A 266 17.50 -23.60 12.94
N LEU A 267 16.68 -24.51 13.42
CA LEU A 267 16.86 -25.12 14.74
C LEU A 267 18.24 -25.81 14.84
N PRO A 268 18.78 -26.00 16.07
CA PRO A 268 20.04 -26.71 16.27
C PRO A 268 20.07 -28.05 15.55
N ASP A 269 21.25 -28.44 15.11
CA ASP A 269 21.45 -29.70 14.36
C ASP A 269 20.83 -30.90 15.08
N GLY A 270 20.14 -31.78 14.34
CA GLY A 270 19.43 -32.93 14.87
C GLY A 270 18.06 -32.59 15.51
N THR A 271 17.59 -31.33 15.43
CA THR A 271 16.27 -30.91 15.91
C THR A 271 15.44 -30.37 14.74
N PRO A 272 14.72 -31.21 13.99
CA PRO A 272 13.99 -30.75 12.79
C PRO A 272 12.71 -29.96 13.10
N TYR A 273 12.12 -30.17 14.25
CA TYR A 273 10.88 -29.53 14.73
C TYR A 273 10.79 -29.57 16.25
N ILE A 274 9.86 -28.86 16.81
CA ILE A 274 9.52 -28.89 18.24
C ILE A 274 8.12 -29.47 18.43
N ASP A 275 8.00 -30.52 19.23
CA ASP A 275 6.74 -31.17 19.59
C ASP A 275 6.19 -30.63 20.93
N ALA A 276 4.87 -30.54 21.00
CA ALA A 276 4.14 -30.08 22.18
C ALA A 276 4.16 -31.10 23.34
N TYR A 277 4.27 -32.36 22.99
CA TYR A 277 4.23 -33.50 23.95
C TYR A 277 5.37 -34.46 23.61
N PRO A 278 5.99 -35.10 24.63
CA PRO A 278 6.99 -36.11 24.39
C PRO A 278 6.36 -37.35 23.72
N ASP A 279 7.14 -38.00 22.87
CA ASP A 279 6.77 -39.24 22.18
C ASP A 279 5.55 -39.14 21.24
N MET A 280 5.24 -37.95 20.75
CA MET A 280 4.12 -37.72 19.84
C MET A 280 4.37 -38.37 18.48
N THR A 281 3.37 -39.08 17.95
CA THR A 281 3.45 -39.72 16.63
C THR A 281 3.18 -38.68 15.51
N THR A 282 3.51 -39.06 14.27
CA THR A 282 3.25 -38.19 13.11
C THR A 282 1.75 -38.00 12.87
N GLU A 283 0.95 -39.03 13.17
CA GLU A 283 -0.51 -39.00 13.00
C GLU A 283 -1.20 -38.08 14.03
N GLU A 284 -0.59 -37.88 15.20
CA GLU A 284 -1.08 -36.98 16.25
C GLU A 284 -0.64 -35.53 16.03
N ALA A 285 0.34 -35.31 15.14
CA ALA A 285 0.93 -34.01 14.94
C ALA A 285 0.01 -33.13 14.07
N ILE A 286 -0.34 -31.97 14.59
CA ILE A 286 -0.90 -30.85 13.81
C ILE A 286 0.25 -29.87 13.58
N GLU A 287 0.70 -29.81 12.34
CA GLU A 287 1.96 -29.17 11.96
C GLU A 287 1.75 -27.70 11.55
N GLN A 288 2.68 -26.85 11.94
CA GLN A 288 2.74 -25.46 11.54
C GLN A 288 4.18 -25.02 11.27
N VAL A 289 4.36 -24.15 10.26
CA VAL A 289 5.61 -23.41 10.03
C VAL A 289 5.51 -22.05 10.70
N VAL A 290 6.49 -21.72 11.55
CA VAL A 290 6.59 -20.42 12.22
C VAL A 290 7.93 -19.77 11.89
N ILE A 291 7.90 -18.48 11.53
CA ILE A 291 9.07 -17.70 11.17
C ILE A 291 9.29 -16.65 12.23
N PHE A 292 10.48 -16.66 12.84
CA PHE A 292 10.94 -15.70 13.85
C PHE A 292 11.96 -14.75 13.20
N ASP A 293 11.48 -13.76 12.43
CA ASP A 293 12.35 -12.85 11.66
C ASP A 293 13.27 -11.96 12.53
N GLU A 294 12.99 -11.84 13.82
CA GLU A 294 13.83 -11.13 14.78
C GLU A 294 14.98 -11.99 15.34
N VAL A 295 14.93 -13.32 15.11
CA VAL A 295 15.99 -14.24 15.59
C VAL A 295 16.98 -14.49 14.47
N TYR A 296 18.21 -14.01 14.67
CA TYR A 296 19.33 -14.18 13.74
C TYR A 296 20.67 -14.02 14.48
N PRO A 297 21.77 -14.51 13.93
CA PRO A 297 23.08 -14.30 14.51
C PRO A 297 23.42 -12.82 14.61
N ARG A 298 23.50 -12.29 15.83
CA ARG A 298 23.73 -10.87 16.07
C ARG A 298 24.67 -10.63 17.24
N ARG A 299 25.41 -9.54 17.14
CA ARG A 299 26.29 -9.04 18.18
C ARG A 299 25.92 -7.58 18.48
N VAL A 300 25.90 -7.23 19.74
CA VAL A 300 25.84 -5.84 20.16
C VAL A 300 27.26 -5.26 20.14
N GLY A 301 27.52 -4.33 19.23
CA GLY A 301 28.76 -3.59 19.13
C GLY A 301 28.72 -2.29 19.95
N THR A 302 29.89 -1.69 20.22
CA THR A 302 29.98 -0.40 20.88
C THR A 302 30.83 0.54 20.04
N MET A 303 30.32 1.74 19.78
CA MET A 303 31.03 2.76 19.01
C MET A 303 32.12 3.42 19.83
N SER A 304 33.29 3.56 19.23
CA SER A 304 34.43 4.32 19.76
C SER A 304 35.03 5.21 18.68
N ASP A 305 35.81 6.20 19.06
CA ASP A 305 36.46 7.15 18.15
C ASP A 305 35.50 7.77 17.14
N VAL A 306 34.28 8.16 17.58
CA VAL A 306 33.30 8.80 16.72
C VAL A 306 33.84 10.15 16.25
N THR A 307 33.94 10.32 14.92
CA THR A 307 34.49 11.52 14.28
C THR A 307 33.52 12.05 13.22
N THR A 308 33.55 13.35 12.98
CA THR A 308 32.72 14.04 11.98
C THR A 308 33.60 14.53 10.83
N ILE A 309 33.14 14.33 9.62
CA ILE A 309 33.81 14.78 8.39
C ILE A 309 32.81 15.60 7.58
N GLU A 310 33.17 16.83 7.18
CA GLU A 310 32.35 17.62 6.25
C GLU A 310 32.49 17.06 4.84
N VAL A 311 31.38 16.68 4.23
CA VAL A 311 31.25 16.21 2.85
C VAL A 311 30.55 17.29 2.04
N THR A 312 31.02 17.54 0.81
CA THR A 312 30.40 18.48 -0.14
C THR A 312 29.92 17.72 -1.36
N ASP A 313 28.62 17.67 -1.54
CA ASP A 313 28.00 17.09 -2.73
C ASP A 313 27.58 18.17 -3.71
N LYS A 314 27.68 17.88 -5.02
CA LYS A 314 27.19 18.75 -6.08
C LYS A 314 25.83 18.23 -6.54
N VAL A 315 24.79 18.99 -6.21
CA VAL A 315 23.42 18.68 -6.60
C VAL A 315 23.05 19.52 -7.83
N GLU A 316 22.70 18.87 -8.91
CA GLU A 316 22.19 19.53 -10.14
C GLU A 316 20.69 19.80 -9.95
N ASN A 317 20.29 21.06 -10.01
CA ASN A 317 18.91 21.51 -9.89
C ASN A 317 18.13 21.23 -11.19
N GLU A 318 16.80 21.30 -11.11
CA GLU A 318 15.90 21.11 -12.27
C GLU A 318 16.13 22.13 -13.40
N ASP A 319 16.76 23.26 -13.12
CA ASP A 319 17.11 24.32 -14.09
C ASP A 319 18.51 24.14 -14.70
N GLY A 320 19.21 23.02 -14.40
CA GLY A 320 20.56 22.73 -14.89
C GLY A 320 21.68 23.47 -14.13
N THR A 321 21.37 24.20 -13.07
CA THR A 321 22.38 24.80 -12.18
C THR A 321 22.86 23.79 -11.17
N THR A 322 24.12 23.87 -10.76
CA THR A 322 24.71 23.00 -9.73
C THR A 322 24.83 23.78 -8.41
N THR A 323 24.20 23.27 -7.36
CA THR A 323 24.40 23.75 -5.99
C THR A 323 25.31 22.82 -5.21
N GLU A 324 26.17 23.38 -4.35
CA GLU A 324 27.00 22.61 -3.41
C GLU A 324 26.22 22.46 -2.09
N GLU A 325 25.89 21.22 -1.74
CA GLU A 325 25.31 20.87 -0.44
C GLU A 325 26.42 20.36 0.47
N LYS A 326 26.58 20.98 1.63
CA LYS A 326 27.52 20.55 2.67
C LYS A 326 26.77 19.84 3.79
N TRP A 327 27.29 18.70 4.19
CA TRP A 327 26.73 17.92 5.28
C TRP A 327 27.81 17.17 6.05
N ASN A 328 27.48 16.69 7.26
CA ASN A 328 28.43 15.98 8.12
C ASN A 328 28.24 14.47 7.96
N ALA A 329 29.28 13.76 7.58
CA ALA A 329 29.38 12.31 7.67
C ALA A 329 30.01 11.92 9.02
N TYR A 330 29.52 10.82 9.60
CA TYR A 330 29.97 10.32 10.89
C TYR A 330 30.70 9.00 10.71
N ARG A 331 31.89 8.90 11.29
CA ARG A 331 32.75 7.71 11.29
C ARG A 331 32.99 7.24 12.68
N PHE A 332 33.13 5.92 12.87
CA PHE A 332 33.40 5.31 14.17
C PHE A 332 34.26 4.06 14.03
N LYS A 333 34.80 3.60 15.15
CA LYS A 333 35.51 2.32 15.30
C LYS A 333 34.75 1.43 16.28
N ASP A 334 34.85 0.11 16.11
CA ASP A 334 34.48 -0.86 17.13
C ASP A 334 35.66 -1.75 17.44
N THR A 335 36.23 -1.59 18.62
CA THR A 335 37.42 -2.35 19.08
C THR A 335 37.09 -3.78 19.51
N GLY A 336 35.83 -4.12 19.65
CA GLY A 336 35.37 -5.45 20.05
C GLY A 336 35.22 -6.46 18.90
N ILE A 337 35.51 -6.03 17.66
CA ILE A 337 35.46 -6.92 16.48
C ILE A 337 36.57 -6.54 15.49
N THR A 338 37.22 -7.55 14.93
CA THR A 338 38.08 -7.37 13.76
C THR A 338 37.30 -7.77 12.52
N PHE A 339 36.87 -6.78 11.73
CA PHE A 339 36.02 -6.99 10.57
C PHE A 339 36.83 -7.00 9.27
N SER A 340 36.39 -7.78 8.27
CA SER A 340 36.94 -7.75 6.92
C SER A 340 35.83 -7.52 5.91
N LYS A 341 36.13 -6.85 4.79
CA LYS A 341 35.21 -6.69 3.67
C LYS A 341 34.71 -8.01 3.11
N ASP A 342 35.52 -9.07 3.22
CA ASP A 342 35.17 -10.42 2.76
C ASP A 342 34.07 -11.07 3.61
N TYR A 343 33.68 -10.44 4.73
CA TYR A 343 32.59 -10.90 5.59
C TYR A 343 31.24 -10.34 5.14
N ILE A 344 31.21 -9.36 4.23
CA ILE A 344 29.97 -8.79 3.69
C ILE A 344 29.27 -9.85 2.84
N LEU A 345 27.98 -10.08 3.11
CA LEU A 345 27.19 -11.01 2.33
C LEU A 345 26.96 -10.47 0.91
N PRO A 346 27.17 -11.28 -0.13
CA PRO A 346 26.93 -10.85 -1.50
C PRO A 346 25.51 -10.38 -1.74
N GLY A 347 25.36 -9.14 -2.23
CA GLY A 347 24.05 -8.55 -2.51
C GLY A 347 23.33 -7.94 -1.29
N GLU A 348 23.93 -8.04 -0.12
CA GLU A 348 23.40 -7.43 1.11
C GLU A 348 24.12 -6.10 1.42
N GLU A 349 23.36 -5.17 1.99
CA GLU A 349 23.89 -3.90 2.48
C GLU A 349 24.23 -4.02 3.98
N LEU A 350 25.40 -3.52 4.36
CA LEU A 350 25.73 -3.42 5.80
C LEU A 350 24.85 -2.37 6.45
N LYS A 351 24.18 -2.74 7.53
CA LYS A 351 23.31 -1.85 8.29
C LYS A 351 23.54 -1.97 9.78
N ILE A 352 23.39 -0.87 10.48
CA ILE A 352 23.37 -0.82 11.93
C ILE A 352 22.02 -0.37 12.45
N ILE A 353 21.57 -0.98 13.54
CA ILE A 353 20.42 -0.55 14.33
C ILE A 353 20.95 -0.10 15.69
N PHE A 354 20.80 1.17 16.01
CA PHE A 354 21.20 1.70 17.30
C PHE A 354 20.37 1.09 18.43
N GLN A 355 21.04 0.68 19.48
CA GLN A 355 20.43 0.10 20.69
C GLN A 355 20.47 1.08 21.88
N SER A 356 21.23 2.15 21.79
CA SER A 356 21.34 3.20 22.79
C SER A 356 21.67 4.56 22.17
N GLY A 357 21.78 5.60 22.98
CA GLY A 357 22.12 6.95 22.56
C GLY A 357 20.94 7.70 21.93
N LYS A 358 21.26 8.82 21.28
CA LYS A 358 20.25 9.72 20.68
C LYS A 358 19.60 9.15 19.40
N LEU A 359 20.25 8.16 18.78
CA LEU A 359 19.76 7.47 17.58
C LEU A 359 19.11 6.11 17.92
N ASN A 360 18.84 5.81 19.18
CA ASN A 360 18.27 4.54 19.61
C ASN A 360 17.02 4.17 18.79
N GLY A 361 16.97 2.92 18.29
CA GLY A 361 15.91 2.39 17.46
C GLY A 361 15.99 2.77 15.97
N MET A 362 16.92 3.64 15.59
CA MET A 362 17.08 4.04 14.18
C MET A 362 18.06 3.12 13.45
N GLU A 363 17.74 2.85 12.16
CA GLU A 363 18.54 2.03 11.27
C GLU A 363 19.28 2.90 10.25
N PHE A 364 20.57 2.63 10.06
CA PHE A 364 21.39 3.29 9.05
C PHE A 364 22.21 2.27 8.28
N ALA A 365 22.36 2.49 6.99
CA ALA A 365 23.39 1.82 6.21
C ALA A 365 24.77 2.28 6.68
N VAL A 366 25.74 1.39 6.61
CA VAL A 366 27.13 1.71 6.93
C VAL A 366 28.09 1.18 5.89
N THR A 367 29.19 1.87 5.71
CA THR A 367 30.31 1.40 4.91
C THR A 367 31.49 1.10 5.83
N PHE A 368 32.27 0.08 5.45
CA PHE A 368 33.44 -0.32 6.22
C PHE A 368 34.73 0.07 5.53
N ASP A 369 35.70 0.64 6.29
CA ASP A 369 37.02 1.08 5.80
C ASP A 369 36.92 2.01 4.57
N PRO A 370 36.25 3.16 4.71
CA PRO A 370 35.92 4.00 3.56
C PRO A 370 37.15 4.65 2.90
N ASP A 371 38.22 4.95 3.67
CA ASP A 371 39.39 5.66 3.16
C ASP A 371 40.69 4.83 3.29
N ASN A 372 40.80 3.99 4.29
CA ASN A 372 42.02 3.27 4.63
C ASN A 372 41.79 1.82 5.00
N LYS A 373 42.20 0.91 4.13
CA LYS A 373 42.00 -0.53 4.27
C LYS A 373 42.64 -1.16 5.50
N ASN A 374 43.61 -0.46 6.12
CA ASN A 374 44.32 -0.94 7.32
C ASN A 374 43.66 -0.52 8.63
N GLU A 375 42.63 0.34 8.57
CA GLU A 375 41.89 0.79 9.75
C GLU A 375 40.51 0.10 9.81
N GLN A 376 40.11 -0.21 11.06
CA GLN A 376 38.77 -0.73 11.38
C GLN A 376 37.78 0.44 11.47
N LEU A 377 37.55 1.12 10.35
CA LEU A 377 36.79 2.36 10.27
C LEU A 377 35.46 2.14 9.56
N TRP A 378 34.39 2.62 10.20
CA TRP A 378 33.03 2.56 9.72
C TRP A 378 32.51 3.97 9.44
N GLU A 379 31.72 4.14 8.38
CA GLU A 379 31.06 5.39 8.07
C GLU A 379 29.55 5.17 8.01
N ILE A 380 28.78 6.01 8.70
CA ILE A 380 27.32 5.97 8.69
C ILE A 380 26.83 6.71 7.46
N VAL A 381 26.01 6.04 6.66
CA VAL A 381 25.39 6.61 5.45
C VAL A 381 24.18 7.45 5.86
N ARG A 382 24.13 8.68 5.33
CA ARG A 382 23.00 9.60 5.54
C ARG A 382 21.70 8.97 5.06
N ASN A 383 20.67 9.00 5.91
CA ASN A 383 19.35 8.44 5.64
C ASN A 383 18.29 9.54 5.67
N GLU A 384 17.49 9.66 4.60
CA GLU A 384 16.44 10.68 4.44
C GLU A 384 15.04 10.17 4.79
N ASN A 385 14.88 8.89 5.10
CA ASN A 385 13.57 8.26 5.34
C ASN A 385 12.91 8.69 6.65
N TYR A 386 13.63 9.42 7.51
CA TYR A 386 13.12 9.95 8.78
C TYR A 386 12.50 11.36 8.65
N GLY A 387 12.04 11.74 7.44
CA GLY A 387 11.46 13.06 7.18
C GLY A 387 12.47 14.19 7.07
N ARG A 388 13.73 13.93 7.43
CA ARG A 388 14.90 14.79 7.25
C ARG A 388 16.16 13.95 7.13
N PRO A 389 17.24 14.49 6.53
CA PRO A 389 18.50 13.80 6.49
C PRO A 389 19.09 13.59 7.89
N LEU A 390 19.40 12.34 8.25
CA LEU A 390 20.03 11.95 9.51
C LEU A 390 21.27 11.08 9.24
N PRO A 391 22.28 11.06 10.16
CA PRO A 391 22.39 11.83 11.40
C PRO A 391 22.66 13.32 11.16
N ASP A 392 22.02 14.19 11.94
CA ASP A 392 22.22 15.63 11.87
C ASP A 392 21.75 16.36 13.14
N GLY A 393 22.32 17.52 13.42
CA GLY A 393 21.94 18.41 14.53
C GLY A 393 22.15 17.76 15.89
N VAL A 394 21.06 17.47 16.61
CA VAL A 394 21.10 16.83 17.94
C VAL A 394 21.05 15.30 17.87
N LEU A 395 20.58 14.75 16.74
CA LEU A 395 20.48 13.30 16.50
C LEU A 395 21.77 12.82 15.81
N ILE A 396 22.80 12.65 16.58
CA ILE A 396 24.15 12.26 16.15
C ILE A 396 24.66 11.08 16.97
N PRO A 397 25.49 10.21 16.39
CA PRO A 397 26.13 9.13 17.13
C PRO A 397 27.16 9.69 18.12
N GLU A 398 27.31 9.01 19.24
CA GLU A 398 28.28 9.36 20.29
C GLU A 398 29.13 8.15 20.68
N ASN A 399 30.31 8.42 21.29
CA ASN A 399 31.13 7.35 21.84
C ASN A 399 30.40 6.62 22.95
N GLY A 400 30.40 5.29 22.89
CA GLY A 400 29.69 4.44 23.84
C GLY A 400 28.30 4.01 23.36
N ASP A 401 27.77 4.57 22.26
CA ASP A 401 26.55 4.09 21.69
C ASP A 401 26.69 2.64 21.25
N THR A 402 25.63 1.86 21.50
CA THR A 402 25.58 0.44 21.14
C THR A 402 24.73 0.22 19.91
N TYR A 403 25.08 -0.78 19.11
CA TYR A 403 24.40 -1.08 17.86
C TYR A 403 24.44 -2.57 17.52
N ILE A 404 23.53 -3.02 16.67
CA ILE A 404 23.55 -4.35 16.05
C ILE A 404 23.89 -4.19 14.56
N LEU A 405 24.86 -4.98 14.07
CA LEU A 405 25.28 -5.01 12.66
C LEU A 405 24.55 -6.14 11.92
N SER A 406 24.04 -5.84 10.73
CA SER A 406 23.46 -6.81 9.80
C SER A 406 24.05 -6.67 8.40
N GLY A 407 23.84 -7.69 7.54
CA GLY A 407 24.38 -7.72 6.19
C GLY A 407 25.74 -8.40 6.05
N TRP A 408 26.17 -9.16 7.07
CA TRP A 408 27.47 -9.82 7.09
C TRP A 408 27.38 -11.31 7.46
N ASP A 409 28.37 -12.06 7.05
CA ASP A 409 28.48 -13.49 7.33
C ASP A 409 29.00 -13.73 8.76
N SER A 410 28.08 -14.02 9.67
CA SER A 410 28.38 -14.25 11.08
C SER A 410 29.22 -15.53 11.35
N THR A 411 29.33 -16.43 10.39
CA THR A 411 30.15 -17.66 10.51
C THR A 411 31.63 -17.40 10.39
N LYS A 412 32.03 -16.26 9.81
CA LYS A 412 33.44 -15.89 9.61
C LYS A 412 34.20 -15.59 10.90
N ILE A 413 33.49 -15.27 11.99
CA ILE A 413 34.08 -15.03 13.32
C ILE A 413 33.51 -16.10 14.27
N THR A 414 34.06 -17.31 14.17
CA THR A 414 33.59 -18.49 14.92
C THR A 414 33.73 -18.35 16.43
N GLU A 415 34.75 -17.57 16.90
CA GLU A 415 35.01 -17.34 18.32
C GLU A 415 33.86 -16.63 19.05
N LEU A 416 33.02 -15.91 18.33
CA LEU A 416 31.83 -15.24 18.89
C LEU A 416 30.66 -16.18 19.15
N GLY A 417 30.63 -17.39 18.54
CA GLY A 417 29.57 -18.38 18.72
C GLY A 417 28.17 -17.90 18.34
N LEU A 418 28.06 -16.88 17.47
CA LEU A 418 26.79 -16.18 17.20
C LEU A 418 25.73 -17.06 16.59
N VAL A 419 26.13 -17.97 15.70
CA VAL A 419 25.19 -18.90 15.02
C VAL A 419 24.58 -19.87 16.04
N GLY A 420 25.41 -20.54 16.86
CA GLY A 420 24.91 -21.47 17.88
C GLY A 420 24.03 -20.78 18.93
N ALA A 421 24.37 -19.53 19.33
CA ALA A 421 23.55 -18.74 20.22
C ALA A 421 22.18 -18.41 19.60
N ALA A 422 22.16 -18.06 18.31
CA ALA A 422 20.92 -17.74 17.61
C ALA A 422 20.07 -19.00 17.35
N GLU A 423 20.68 -20.14 17.05
CA GLU A 423 19.98 -21.44 16.92
C GLU A 423 19.32 -21.84 18.25
N GLN A 424 20.01 -21.63 19.38
CA GLN A 424 19.45 -21.90 20.70
C GLN A 424 18.31 -20.92 21.02
N GLU A 425 18.47 -19.62 20.74
CA GLU A 425 17.39 -18.63 20.88
C GLU A 425 16.17 -19.01 20.03
N LEU A 426 16.38 -19.47 18.79
CA LEU A 426 15.30 -19.95 17.93
C LEU A 426 14.57 -21.13 18.56
N LYS A 427 15.31 -22.08 19.13
CA LYS A 427 14.72 -23.23 19.82
C LYS A 427 13.88 -22.78 21.04
N ASP A 428 14.40 -21.88 21.86
CA ASP A 428 13.71 -21.36 23.05
C ASP A 428 12.42 -20.63 22.66
N GLU A 429 12.43 -19.84 21.58
CA GLU A 429 11.24 -19.16 21.07
C GLU A 429 10.24 -20.14 20.43
N ALA A 430 10.72 -21.18 19.75
CA ALA A 430 9.87 -22.23 19.21
C ALA A 430 9.21 -23.06 20.33
N GLU A 431 9.92 -23.38 21.42
CA GLU A 431 9.36 -24.06 22.61
C GLU A 431 8.28 -23.22 23.27
N LYS A 432 8.50 -21.92 23.41
CA LYS A 432 7.46 -20.98 23.89
C LYS A 432 6.26 -20.94 22.95
N SER A 433 6.50 -20.92 21.66
CA SER A 433 5.44 -20.87 20.64
C SER A 433 4.60 -22.15 20.65
N VAL A 434 5.21 -23.35 20.70
CA VAL A 434 4.48 -24.61 20.75
C VAL A 434 3.71 -24.77 22.06
N ALA A 435 4.25 -24.29 23.18
CA ALA A 435 3.56 -24.31 24.47
C ALA A 435 2.25 -23.51 24.45
N LYS A 436 2.14 -22.50 23.59
CA LYS A 436 0.93 -21.71 23.36
C LYS A 436 0.03 -22.31 22.30
N SER A 437 0.59 -22.69 21.16
CA SER A 437 -0.18 -23.20 20.02
C SER A 437 -0.86 -24.55 20.31
N LYS A 438 -0.35 -25.32 21.26
CA LYS A 438 -0.99 -26.56 21.75
C LYS A 438 -2.24 -26.33 22.59
N ILE A 439 -2.46 -25.14 23.09
CA ILE A 439 -3.66 -24.78 23.82
C ILE A 439 -4.75 -24.55 22.77
N ASP A 440 -5.88 -25.24 22.90
CA ASP A 440 -7.04 -25.03 22.02
C ASP A 440 -7.41 -23.53 22.02
N PRO A 441 -7.27 -22.80 20.89
CA PRO A 441 -7.50 -21.38 20.84
C PRO A 441 -8.98 -21.01 20.72
N SER A 442 -9.87 -22.02 20.71
CA SER A 442 -11.30 -21.79 20.59
C SER A 442 -11.81 -21.03 21.82
N THR A 443 -12.70 -20.10 21.56
CA THR A 443 -13.45 -19.41 22.61
C THR A 443 -14.82 -20.05 22.77
N TYR A 444 -15.33 -20.01 23.96
CA TYR A 444 -16.62 -20.61 24.32
C TYR A 444 -17.55 -19.52 24.84
N ASN A 445 -18.68 -19.32 24.17
CA ASN A 445 -19.72 -18.43 24.64
C ASN A 445 -20.67 -19.24 25.53
N CYS A 446 -20.67 -18.91 26.83
CA CYS A 446 -21.46 -19.57 27.86
C CYS A 446 -22.61 -18.65 28.28
N LYS A 447 -23.82 -18.99 27.90
CA LYS A 447 -25.05 -18.33 28.37
C LYS A 447 -25.45 -18.94 29.69
N MET A 448 -25.45 -18.13 30.77
CA MET A 448 -25.76 -18.60 32.12
C MET A 448 -27.26 -18.78 32.34
N MET A 449 -27.64 -19.63 33.30
CA MET A 449 -29.00 -19.66 33.79
C MET A 449 -29.26 -18.42 34.64
N SER A 450 -30.31 -17.67 34.36
CA SER A 450 -30.63 -16.42 35.04
C SER A 450 -30.89 -16.61 36.53
N ASP A 451 -31.64 -17.66 36.92
CA ASP A 451 -31.97 -17.99 38.30
C ASP A 451 -30.75 -18.39 39.15
N VAL A 452 -29.70 -18.92 38.53
CA VAL A 452 -28.42 -19.22 39.19
C VAL A 452 -27.50 -18.00 39.22
N ALA A 453 -27.48 -17.23 38.15
CA ALA A 453 -26.67 -16.04 38.07
C ALA A 453 -27.10 -14.95 39.07
N TYR A 454 -28.38 -14.87 39.36
CA TYR A 454 -29.00 -13.87 40.25
C TYR A 454 -29.77 -14.47 41.43
N SER A 455 -29.24 -15.50 42.07
CA SER A 455 -29.89 -16.12 43.23
C SER A 455 -29.95 -15.17 44.44
N GLU A 456 -30.95 -15.32 45.31
CA GLU A 456 -31.17 -14.47 46.49
C GLU A 456 -29.98 -14.45 47.47
N ASP A 457 -29.20 -15.53 47.55
CA ASP A 457 -27.96 -15.61 48.34
C ASP A 457 -26.72 -15.05 47.63
N GLY A 458 -26.84 -14.76 46.35
CA GLY A 458 -25.75 -14.31 45.48
C GLY A 458 -26.22 -13.21 44.56
N VAL A 459 -26.85 -12.18 45.10
CA VAL A 459 -27.15 -10.99 44.32
C VAL A 459 -25.89 -10.60 43.64
N HIS A 460 -25.83 -10.95 42.35
CA HIS A 460 -24.78 -10.46 41.44
C HIS A 460 -23.46 -11.23 41.47
N ASN A 461 -23.53 -12.53 41.31
CA ASN A 461 -22.39 -13.35 40.89
C ASN A 461 -22.03 -13.08 39.42
N LEU A 462 -21.89 -11.79 39.06
CA LEU A 462 -21.32 -11.42 37.79
C LEU A 462 -19.80 -11.56 37.87
N TYR A 463 -19.27 -12.44 37.05
CA TYR A 463 -17.85 -12.68 36.99
C TYR A 463 -17.16 -11.60 36.18
N GLY A 464 -16.09 -11.05 36.75
CA GLY A 464 -15.27 -10.06 36.05
C GLY A 464 -14.36 -10.70 35.01
N ILE A 465 -13.68 -9.83 34.24
CA ILE A 465 -12.64 -10.23 33.33
C ILE A 465 -11.49 -10.94 34.09
N GLY A 466 -10.93 -11.99 33.50
CA GLY A 466 -9.85 -12.77 34.10
C GLY A 466 -10.30 -13.84 35.09
N GLN A 467 -11.58 -13.89 35.46
CA GLN A 467 -12.09 -14.94 36.38
C GLN A 467 -11.77 -16.34 35.83
N LYS A 468 -11.08 -17.15 36.63
CA LYS A 468 -10.80 -18.55 36.29
C LYS A 468 -12.08 -19.37 36.24
N VAL A 469 -12.19 -20.19 35.21
CA VAL A 469 -13.37 -21.00 34.93
C VAL A 469 -12.96 -22.42 34.58
N ASN A 470 -13.72 -23.39 35.10
CA ASN A 470 -13.63 -24.76 34.66
C ASN A 470 -14.85 -25.09 33.80
N LEU A 471 -14.67 -25.21 32.49
CA LEU A 471 -15.72 -25.55 31.53
C LEU A 471 -16.04 -27.05 31.63
N ILE A 472 -17.30 -27.41 31.89
CA ILE A 472 -17.75 -28.78 32.02
C ILE A 472 -18.83 -29.03 30.97
N ASN A 473 -18.46 -29.70 29.89
CA ASN A 473 -19.36 -30.18 28.86
C ASN A 473 -18.75 -31.41 28.19
N LYS A 474 -19.33 -32.57 28.45
CA LYS A 474 -18.85 -33.86 27.97
C LYS A 474 -18.85 -33.99 26.44
N ALA A 475 -19.62 -33.13 25.73
CA ALA A 475 -19.61 -33.11 24.29
C ALA A 475 -18.33 -32.41 23.70
N TYR A 476 -17.70 -31.56 24.49
CA TYR A 476 -16.50 -30.83 24.10
C TYR A 476 -15.24 -31.32 24.83
N PHE A 477 -15.36 -31.71 26.08
CA PHE A 477 -14.24 -32.03 26.97
C PHE A 477 -14.49 -33.31 27.75
N GLU A 478 -13.58 -34.27 27.65
CA GLU A 478 -13.69 -35.52 28.40
C GLU A 478 -13.59 -35.30 29.93
N ASN A 479 -12.65 -34.44 30.37
CA ASN A 479 -12.31 -34.19 31.76
C ASN A 479 -12.51 -32.72 32.18
N GLY A 480 -13.32 -31.96 31.44
CA GLY A 480 -13.44 -30.52 31.61
C GLY A 480 -12.24 -29.75 31.08
N ARG A 481 -12.36 -28.44 31.07
CA ARG A 481 -11.29 -27.52 30.58
C ARG A 481 -11.18 -26.32 31.51
N GLN A 482 -9.97 -26.11 32.05
CA GLN A 482 -9.65 -24.88 32.75
C GLN A 482 -9.39 -23.77 31.76
N SER A 483 -9.98 -22.61 32.00
CA SER A 483 -9.82 -21.41 31.20
C SER A 483 -10.21 -20.17 32.03
N ARG A 484 -10.48 -19.06 31.39
CA ARG A 484 -10.87 -17.83 32.08
C ARG A 484 -11.83 -17.00 31.26
N VAL A 485 -12.52 -16.08 31.91
CA VAL A 485 -13.41 -15.10 31.27
C VAL A 485 -12.54 -14.05 30.56
N ILE A 486 -12.69 -13.94 29.23
CA ILE A 486 -12.04 -12.93 28.39
C ILE A 486 -13.05 -11.91 27.86
N GLY A 487 -14.33 -12.11 28.07
CA GLY A 487 -15.37 -11.18 27.69
C GLY A 487 -16.71 -11.51 28.31
N TYR A 488 -17.58 -10.54 28.32
CA TYR A 488 -18.96 -10.73 28.77
C TYR A 488 -19.91 -9.76 28.10
N GLU A 489 -21.17 -10.17 28.01
CA GLU A 489 -22.27 -9.34 27.54
C GLU A 489 -23.51 -9.64 28.41
N PHE A 490 -24.14 -8.60 28.94
CA PHE A 490 -25.41 -8.71 29.65
C PHE A 490 -26.26 -7.46 29.48
N ASN A 491 -27.57 -7.62 29.65
CA ASN A 491 -28.51 -6.51 29.59
C ASN A 491 -28.44 -5.69 30.88
N LEU A 492 -28.63 -4.38 30.78
CA LEU A 492 -28.66 -3.46 31.91
C LEU A 492 -30.05 -3.30 32.50
N ASP A 493 -31.09 -3.56 31.69
CA ASP A 493 -32.51 -3.32 32.01
C ASP A 493 -33.18 -4.45 32.79
N TYR A 494 -32.54 -5.60 32.86
CA TYR A 494 -33.16 -6.78 33.45
C TYR A 494 -32.14 -7.64 34.17
N PRO A 495 -32.11 -7.59 35.53
CA PRO A 495 -31.16 -8.37 36.31
C PRO A 495 -31.38 -9.89 36.21
N TYR A 496 -32.53 -10.33 35.68
CA TYR A 496 -32.86 -11.75 35.52
C TYR A 496 -32.62 -12.29 34.12
N ASP A 497 -32.08 -11.48 33.20
CA ASP A 497 -31.65 -11.98 31.89
C ASP A 497 -30.36 -12.78 32.00
N SER A 498 -30.14 -13.65 31.04
CA SER A 498 -28.99 -14.57 31.05
C SER A 498 -27.72 -13.84 30.61
N PRO A 499 -26.74 -13.64 31.50
CA PRO A 499 -25.45 -13.09 31.09
C PRO A 499 -24.72 -14.10 30.19
N ILE A 500 -24.00 -13.58 29.20
CA ILE A 500 -23.19 -14.38 28.30
C ILE A 500 -21.73 -14.09 28.59
N TYR A 501 -20.97 -15.13 28.91
CA TYR A 501 -19.53 -15.05 29.11
C TYR A 501 -18.80 -15.64 27.92
N THR A 502 -17.78 -14.93 27.45
CA THR A 502 -16.80 -15.46 26.51
C THR A 502 -15.60 -15.96 27.29
N VAL A 503 -15.37 -17.27 27.21
CA VAL A 503 -14.30 -17.97 27.93
C VAL A 503 -13.26 -18.44 26.93
N GLY A 504 -11.97 -18.15 27.17
CA GLY A 504 -10.89 -18.51 26.27
C GLY A 504 -9.50 -18.21 26.84
N GLU A 505 -8.50 -18.57 26.09
CA GLU A 505 -7.09 -18.40 26.48
C GLU A 505 -6.39 -17.19 25.83
N THR A 506 -6.91 -16.71 24.70
CA THR A 506 -6.34 -15.59 23.97
C THR A 506 -7.26 -14.39 23.99
N ALA A 507 -6.71 -13.21 24.21
CA ALA A 507 -7.43 -11.97 23.98
C ALA A 507 -7.82 -11.85 22.50
N ALA A 508 -9.04 -11.40 22.23
CA ALA A 508 -9.54 -11.20 20.88
C ALA A 508 -8.94 -9.92 20.24
N TYR A 509 -7.63 -9.93 20.01
CA TYR A 509 -6.95 -8.81 19.34
C TYR A 509 -7.27 -8.82 17.84
N SER A 510 -7.50 -7.63 17.28
CA SER A 510 -7.90 -7.46 15.88
C SER A 510 -6.79 -7.88 14.91
N ARG A 511 -7.11 -8.81 13.99
CA ARG A 511 -6.22 -9.32 12.95
C ARG A 511 -5.79 -8.25 11.90
N ILE A 512 -6.42 -7.08 11.92
CA ILE A 512 -6.09 -5.97 11.00
C ILE A 512 -4.70 -5.43 11.30
N GLY A 513 -4.33 -5.27 12.57
CA GLY A 513 -2.98 -4.84 12.98
C GLY A 513 -1.87 -5.83 12.57
N ASP A 514 -2.14 -7.14 12.54
CA ASP A 514 -1.17 -8.17 12.11
C ASP A 514 -0.88 -8.11 10.59
N LEU A 515 -1.88 -7.77 9.79
CA LEU A 515 -1.71 -7.62 8.34
C LEU A 515 -1.02 -6.29 8.00
N GLU A 516 -1.35 -5.22 8.71
CA GLU A 516 -0.73 -3.91 8.54
C GLU A 516 0.75 -3.93 8.94
N GLY A 517 1.10 -4.52 10.08
CA GLY A 517 2.50 -4.69 10.51
C GLY A 517 3.33 -5.56 9.55
N LYS A 518 2.73 -6.59 8.92
CA LYS A 518 3.40 -7.37 7.86
C LYS A 518 3.56 -6.59 6.55
N ILE A 519 2.60 -5.74 6.20
CA ILE A 519 2.67 -4.86 5.03
C ILE A 519 3.72 -3.76 5.26
N GLU A 520 3.77 -3.15 6.45
CA GLU A 520 4.78 -2.15 6.81
C GLU A 520 6.19 -2.72 6.82
N SER A 521 6.40 -3.92 7.37
CA SER A 521 7.71 -4.59 7.32
C SER A 521 8.17 -4.90 5.90
N LEU A 522 7.24 -5.04 4.94
CA LEU A 522 7.52 -5.18 3.50
C LEU A 522 7.77 -3.83 2.82
N THR A 523 7.16 -2.76 3.31
CA THR A 523 7.28 -1.40 2.74
C THR A 523 8.59 -0.72 3.17
N LEU A 524 9.06 -0.97 4.40
CA LEU A 524 10.36 -0.49 4.92
C LEU A 524 11.58 -1.12 4.22
N LYS A 525 11.40 -2.21 3.44
CA LYS A 525 12.46 -2.82 2.64
C LYS A 525 12.78 -2.09 1.33
N GLY A 526 12.11 -0.99 1.02
CA GLY A 526 12.32 -0.17 -0.18
C GLY A 526 13.28 1.01 -0.01
N GLN A 527 14.21 0.97 0.93
CA GLN A 527 15.11 2.09 1.22
C GLN A 527 16.14 2.32 0.13
N THR A 528 16.22 3.55 -0.33
CA THR A 528 17.21 4.00 -1.33
C THR A 528 18.57 4.26 -0.70
N TYR A 529 19.57 3.61 -1.26
CA TYR A 529 20.98 3.78 -0.93
C TYR A 529 21.53 5.12 -1.47
N THR A 530 22.12 5.95 -0.63
CA THR A 530 22.96 7.09 -1.02
C THR A 530 24.41 6.79 -0.64
N GLY A 531 25.18 6.51 -1.67
CA GLY A 531 26.49 5.89 -1.57
C GLY A 531 27.53 6.60 -0.75
N GLY A 532 28.06 5.88 0.21
CA GLY A 532 29.36 6.10 0.82
C GLY A 532 30.43 5.19 0.21
N TRP A 533 31.67 5.56 0.34
CA TRP A 533 32.81 4.79 -0.13
C TRP A 533 33.11 3.66 0.86
N GLY A 534 33.24 2.42 0.38
CA GLY A 534 33.90 1.40 1.18
C GLY A 534 33.10 0.17 1.64
N SER A 535 31.81 0.05 1.36
CA SER A 535 31.16 -1.26 1.36
C SER A 535 31.71 -2.04 0.19
N GLY A 536 31.77 -3.34 0.18
CA GLY A 536 32.18 -4.12 -0.99
C GLY A 536 31.42 -3.80 -2.29
N VAL A 537 30.45 -2.87 -2.24
CA VAL A 537 29.67 -2.34 -3.36
C VAL A 537 30.22 -0.96 -3.75
N TYR A 538 30.90 -0.88 -4.90
CA TYR A 538 31.36 0.37 -5.50
C TYR A 538 30.20 1.09 -6.18
N LEU A 539 30.00 2.37 -5.88
CA LEU A 539 28.94 3.17 -6.49
C LEU A 539 29.44 3.87 -7.76
N ILE A 540 29.01 3.41 -8.93
CA ILE A 540 29.35 4.02 -10.20
C ILE A 540 28.55 5.32 -10.35
N LYS A 541 29.24 6.46 -10.34
CA LYS A 541 28.63 7.80 -10.51
C LYS A 541 28.37 8.10 -12.00
N ARG A 542 27.60 9.17 -12.28
CA ARG A 542 27.17 9.55 -13.64
C ARG A 542 28.30 9.61 -14.67
N ASN A 543 29.46 10.16 -14.30
CA ASN A 543 30.60 10.34 -15.20
C ASN A 543 31.72 9.29 -14.97
N ASP A 544 31.42 8.23 -14.28
CA ASP A 544 32.36 7.16 -13.96
C ASP A 544 32.36 6.11 -15.07
N SER A 545 33.55 5.82 -15.62
CA SER A 545 33.73 4.82 -16.68
C SER A 545 34.00 3.41 -16.16
N THR A 546 33.91 3.18 -14.85
CA THR A 546 34.08 1.86 -14.25
C THR A 546 33.08 0.88 -14.82
N PRO A 547 33.49 -0.30 -15.34
CA PRO A 547 32.57 -1.30 -15.83
C PRO A 547 31.62 -1.78 -14.72
N ALA A 548 30.36 -2.02 -15.09
CA ALA A 548 29.39 -2.63 -14.17
C ALA A 548 29.80 -4.08 -13.86
N THR A 549 29.80 -4.45 -12.58
CA THR A 549 30.08 -5.78 -12.07
C THR A 549 29.06 -6.11 -10.96
N ASP A 550 29.03 -7.37 -10.53
CA ASP A 550 28.13 -7.83 -9.44
C ASP A 550 28.45 -7.16 -8.08
N ASN A 551 29.61 -6.50 -7.97
CA ASN A 551 30.09 -5.85 -6.73
C ASN A 551 29.96 -4.33 -6.80
N ASN A 552 29.27 -3.77 -7.79
CA ASN A 552 29.04 -2.34 -7.84
C ASN A 552 27.57 -2.01 -8.17
N ALA A 553 27.12 -0.81 -7.82
CA ALA A 553 25.78 -0.30 -8.07
C ALA A 553 25.86 1.05 -8.77
N PHE A 554 24.81 1.42 -9.53
CA PHE A 554 24.70 2.74 -10.10
C PHE A 554 24.16 3.74 -9.07
N SER A 555 24.75 4.94 -9.06
CA SER A 555 24.15 6.07 -8.35
C SER A 555 22.78 6.43 -8.97
N ALA A 556 21.94 7.14 -8.20
CA ALA A 556 20.65 7.60 -8.70
C ALA A 556 20.78 8.38 -10.02
N LEU A 557 21.78 9.27 -10.13
CA LEU A 557 22.06 10.03 -11.36
C LEU A 557 22.56 9.13 -12.50
N ARG A 558 23.39 8.12 -12.21
CA ARG A 558 23.81 7.13 -13.21
C ARG A 558 22.65 6.27 -13.67
N SER A 559 21.80 5.83 -12.76
CA SER A 559 20.58 5.07 -13.08
C SER A 559 19.66 5.83 -14.02
N LEU A 560 19.54 7.15 -13.87
CA LEU A 560 18.75 8.00 -14.78
C LEU A 560 19.33 8.06 -16.19
N THR A 561 20.63 7.79 -16.39
CA THR A 561 21.28 7.74 -17.71
C THR A 561 21.32 6.34 -18.32
N GLU A 562 21.21 5.28 -17.49
CA GLU A 562 21.33 3.89 -17.94
C GLU A 562 19.97 3.18 -18.05
N PHE A 563 18.96 3.64 -17.32
CA PHE A 563 17.64 3.00 -17.31
C PHE A 563 16.57 3.92 -17.87
N ILE A 564 15.64 3.31 -18.62
CA ILE A 564 14.49 4.04 -19.18
C ILE A 564 13.61 4.58 -18.05
N SER A 565 13.35 5.88 -18.08
CA SER A 565 12.47 6.55 -17.11
C SER A 565 11.02 6.12 -17.27
N LYS A 566 10.34 5.87 -16.15
CA LYS A 566 8.88 5.61 -16.13
C LYS A 566 8.03 6.89 -16.10
N LYS A 567 8.63 8.05 -15.89
CA LYS A 567 7.91 9.32 -15.67
C LYS A 567 8.32 10.47 -16.59
N LYS A 568 9.46 10.36 -17.27
CA LYS A 568 9.99 11.39 -18.19
C LYS A 568 10.23 10.76 -19.55
N ASP A 569 10.26 11.58 -20.59
CA ASP A 569 10.68 11.15 -21.91
C ASP A 569 12.14 10.71 -21.88
N ASP A 570 12.44 9.63 -22.57
CA ASP A 570 13.78 9.04 -22.58
C ASP A 570 14.15 8.54 -23.97
N VAL A 571 15.43 8.66 -24.33
CA VAL A 571 15.96 8.28 -25.64
C VAL A 571 16.94 7.13 -25.47
N VAL A 572 16.61 5.99 -26.10
CA VAL A 572 17.48 4.82 -26.12
C VAL A 572 18.24 4.77 -27.43
N GLN A 573 19.58 4.81 -27.36
CA GLN A 573 20.45 4.76 -28.52
C GLN A 573 20.73 3.34 -29.03
N GLY A 574 20.36 2.32 -28.27
CA GLY A 574 20.54 0.91 -28.61
C GLY A 574 19.22 0.20 -28.94
N ILE A 575 19.31 -1.07 -29.32
CA ILE A 575 18.15 -1.91 -29.57
C ILE A 575 17.62 -2.46 -28.24
N ILE A 576 16.31 -2.30 -28.00
CA ILE A 576 15.62 -2.93 -26.86
C ILE A 576 14.82 -4.11 -27.35
N THR A 577 15.03 -5.27 -26.74
CA THR A 577 14.26 -6.49 -27.03
C THR A 577 13.21 -6.68 -25.93
N PHE A 578 11.93 -6.63 -26.29
CA PHE A 578 10.82 -6.92 -25.38
C PHE A 578 10.38 -8.38 -25.56
N MET A 579 10.72 -9.24 -24.62
CA MET A 579 10.42 -10.71 -24.71
C MET A 579 8.93 -11.03 -24.66
N LYS A 580 8.11 -10.19 -24.02
CA LYS A 580 6.66 -10.42 -23.85
C LYS A 580 5.77 -9.38 -24.54
N GLY A 581 6.35 -8.34 -25.09
CA GLY A 581 5.62 -7.29 -25.80
C GLY A 581 5.68 -5.90 -25.16
N LEU A 582 5.08 -4.92 -25.87
CA LEU A 582 5.04 -3.52 -25.48
C LEU A 582 3.58 -3.04 -25.52
N ARG A 583 3.17 -2.21 -24.54
CA ARG A 583 1.86 -1.56 -24.52
C ARG A 583 1.99 -0.05 -24.37
N ILE A 584 1.12 0.68 -25.07
CA ILE A 584 1.04 2.14 -25.00
C ILE A 584 -0.36 2.52 -24.51
N GLY A 585 -0.43 3.25 -23.41
CA GLY A 585 -1.68 3.71 -22.82
C GLY A 585 -2.49 2.57 -22.17
N LYS A 586 -3.78 2.82 -21.99
CA LYS A 586 -4.74 1.81 -21.48
C LYS A 586 -5.19 0.93 -22.64
N PHE A 587 -4.46 -0.14 -22.88
CA PHE A 587 -4.78 -1.08 -23.96
C PHE A 587 -5.95 -2.01 -23.60
N VAL A 588 -6.88 -2.11 -24.51
CA VAL A 588 -7.98 -3.09 -24.49
C VAL A 588 -7.99 -3.76 -25.87
N THR A 589 -7.84 -5.08 -25.90
CA THR A 589 -7.86 -5.85 -27.14
C THR A 589 -9.25 -5.93 -27.73
N GLY A 590 -9.35 -5.97 -29.04
CA GLY A 590 -10.59 -6.21 -29.76
C GLY A 590 -10.74 -5.32 -30.99
N MET A 591 -11.06 -5.93 -32.12
CA MET A 591 -11.08 -5.29 -33.43
C MET A 591 -12.17 -4.18 -33.56
N LEU A 592 -13.28 -4.30 -32.83
CA LEU A 592 -14.40 -3.34 -32.89
C LEU A 592 -14.49 -2.43 -31.65
N GLY A 593 -13.99 -2.88 -30.50
CA GLY A 593 -14.12 -2.15 -29.23
C GLY A 593 -12.79 -1.95 -28.53
N GLY A 594 -11.68 -2.36 -29.13
CA GLY A 594 -10.34 -2.19 -28.61
C GLY A 594 -9.89 -0.73 -28.65
N ARG A 595 -8.88 -0.42 -27.85
CA ARG A 595 -8.25 0.91 -27.80
C ARG A 595 -6.81 0.83 -27.33
N GLY A 596 -6.01 1.82 -27.72
CA GLY A 596 -4.58 1.90 -27.38
C GLY A 596 -3.72 1.10 -28.37
N ALA A 597 -2.48 0.84 -28.00
CA ALA A 597 -1.59 0.06 -28.83
C ALA A 597 -0.87 -1.03 -28.03
N SER A 598 -0.70 -2.20 -28.63
CA SER A 598 0.10 -3.29 -28.08
C SER A 598 0.81 -4.06 -29.19
N MET A 599 2.02 -4.50 -28.92
CA MET A 599 2.76 -5.44 -29.75
C MET A 599 3.19 -6.62 -28.88
N TRP A 600 2.88 -7.86 -29.31
CA TRP A 600 3.21 -9.09 -28.58
C TRP A 600 3.44 -10.26 -29.53
N LEU A 601 3.86 -11.38 -29.02
CA LEU A 601 3.97 -12.64 -29.77
C LEU A 601 2.74 -13.50 -29.52
N ASP A 602 2.18 -14.10 -30.59
CA ASP A 602 1.13 -15.11 -30.48
C ASP A 602 1.69 -16.47 -29.99
N GLU A 603 0.80 -17.44 -29.82
CA GLU A 603 1.15 -18.79 -29.36
C GLU A 603 2.13 -19.53 -30.31
N ASN A 604 2.25 -19.07 -31.56
CA ASN A 604 3.17 -19.61 -32.56
C ASN A 604 4.47 -18.78 -32.72
N GLY A 605 4.68 -17.80 -31.84
CA GLY A 605 5.85 -16.92 -31.85
C GLY A 605 5.83 -15.85 -32.94
N LYS A 606 4.67 -15.57 -33.58
CA LYS A 606 4.54 -14.49 -34.55
C LYS A 606 4.17 -13.18 -33.85
N SER A 607 4.79 -12.08 -34.29
CA SER A 607 4.49 -10.76 -33.76
C SER A 607 3.16 -10.24 -34.25
N ILE A 608 2.34 -9.77 -33.31
CA ILE A 608 1.07 -9.10 -33.57
C ILE A 608 1.20 -7.66 -33.11
N LEU A 609 0.72 -6.73 -33.94
CA LEU A 609 0.56 -5.31 -33.60
C LEU A 609 -0.92 -4.96 -33.68
N GLU A 610 -1.50 -4.53 -32.57
CA GLU A 610 -2.85 -3.98 -32.48
C GLU A 610 -2.75 -2.50 -32.10
N ILE A 611 -3.33 -1.62 -32.90
CA ILE A 611 -3.20 -0.17 -32.80
C ILE A 611 -4.43 0.54 -33.37
N ASP A 612 -4.83 1.65 -32.76
CA ASP A 612 -6.02 2.42 -33.17
C ASP A 612 -5.88 3.08 -34.55
N ARG A 613 -4.69 3.60 -34.88
CA ARG A 613 -4.43 4.31 -36.15
C ARG A 613 -2.97 4.17 -36.57
N ILE A 614 -2.75 3.95 -37.84
CA ILE A 614 -1.42 3.96 -38.48
C ILE A 614 -1.35 5.16 -39.43
N LEU A 615 -0.35 6.02 -39.23
CA LEU A 615 0.01 7.09 -40.16
C LEU A 615 1.40 6.79 -40.69
N ALA A 616 1.47 6.25 -41.90
CA ALA A 616 2.74 6.06 -42.61
C ALA A 616 3.06 7.32 -43.42
N ARG A 617 4.28 7.87 -43.26
CA ARG A 617 4.70 9.08 -43.98
C ARG A 617 5.24 8.80 -45.36
N GLU A 618 5.88 7.66 -45.56
CA GLU A 618 6.45 7.27 -46.84
C GLU A 618 5.72 6.05 -47.41
N GLU A 619 5.95 4.88 -46.93
CA GLU A 619 5.45 3.65 -47.53
C GLU A 619 5.03 2.62 -46.47
N LEU A 620 4.00 1.85 -46.78
CA LEU A 620 3.58 0.67 -46.01
C LEU A 620 3.67 -0.56 -46.92
N ILE A 621 4.71 -1.39 -46.77
CA ILE A 621 4.89 -2.63 -47.55
C ILE A 621 4.28 -3.79 -46.78
N VAL A 622 3.22 -4.37 -47.33
CA VAL A 622 2.56 -5.53 -46.75
C VAL A 622 2.26 -6.58 -47.82
N PRO A 623 2.55 -7.87 -47.61
CA PRO A 623 2.25 -8.92 -48.59
C PRO A 623 0.74 -9.11 -48.82
N LYS A 624 -0.07 -8.85 -47.82
CA LYS A 624 -1.54 -9.01 -47.85
C LYS A 624 -2.21 -8.08 -46.87
N ILE A 625 -3.28 -7.43 -47.28
CA ILE A 625 -4.20 -6.66 -46.43
C ILE A 625 -5.55 -7.39 -46.41
N THR A 626 -6.11 -7.63 -45.24
CA THR A 626 -7.45 -8.19 -45.04
C THR A 626 -8.31 -7.16 -44.35
N PHE A 627 -9.42 -6.78 -45.01
CA PHE A 627 -10.42 -5.87 -44.45
C PHE A 627 -11.52 -6.68 -43.76
N ASN A 628 -11.70 -6.49 -42.47
CA ASN A 628 -12.76 -7.18 -41.71
C ASN A 628 -13.99 -6.31 -41.43
N CYS A 629 -14.00 -5.10 -42.00
CA CYS A 629 -15.15 -4.21 -41.92
C CYS A 629 -15.47 -3.64 -43.31
N ILE A 630 -16.65 -3.06 -43.48
CA ILE A 630 -17.01 -2.33 -44.70
C ILE A 630 -16.18 -1.03 -44.74
N ASP A 631 -15.39 -0.85 -45.81
CA ASP A 631 -14.73 0.41 -46.08
C ASP A 631 -15.76 1.41 -46.59
N VAL A 632 -16.10 2.41 -45.80
CA VAL A 632 -17.10 3.43 -46.14
C VAL A 632 -16.37 4.68 -46.59
N ILE A 633 -16.35 4.92 -47.89
CA ILE A 633 -15.91 6.17 -48.47
C ILE A 633 -17.17 7.03 -48.77
N ALA A 634 -17.29 8.12 -48.02
CA ALA A 634 -18.28 9.15 -48.32
C ALA A 634 -17.67 10.12 -49.31
N GLY A 635 -17.92 9.92 -50.59
CA GLY A 635 -17.35 10.73 -51.65
C GLY A 635 -16.96 9.92 -52.88
N ASP A 636 -16.06 10.48 -53.70
CA ASP A 636 -15.57 9.91 -54.93
C ASP A 636 -14.17 9.38 -54.77
N LYS A 637 -13.84 8.28 -55.44
CA LYS A 637 -12.49 7.74 -55.58
C LYS A 637 -12.07 7.81 -57.01
N ALA A 638 -10.93 8.44 -57.27
CA ALA A 638 -10.38 8.57 -58.59
C ALA A 638 -8.92 8.07 -58.62
N ASN A 639 -8.61 7.20 -59.60
CA ASN A 639 -7.24 6.90 -59.97
C ASN A 639 -6.91 7.73 -61.19
N THR A 640 -6.04 8.73 -61.04
CA THR A 640 -5.80 9.77 -62.03
C THR A 640 -4.29 10.12 -62.08
N PHE A 641 -3.87 10.79 -63.10
CA PHE A 641 -2.50 11.22 -63.32
C PHE A 641 -2.16 12.56 -62.67
N ALA A 642 -3.14 13.35 -62.23
CA ALA A 642 -2.91 14.59 -61.50
C ALA A 642 -3.98 14.84 -60.43
N TYR A 643 -3.56 15.23 -59.24
CA TYR A 643 -4.42 15.59 -58.12
C TYR A 643 -3.70 16.58 -57.21
N GLY A 644 -4.41 17.17 -56.29
CA GLY A 644 -3.82 18.02 -55.26
C GLY A 644 -4.84 18.70 -54.37
N THR A 645 -4.32 19.42 -53.37
CA THR A 645 -5.08 20.33 -52.54
C THR A 645 -4.65 21.75 -52.82
N ILE A 646 -5.61 22.66 -52.93
CA ILE A 646 -5.36 24.07 -53.16
C ILE A 646 -4.94 24.74 -51.85
N LYS A 647 -3.78 25.41 -51.83
CA LYS A 647 -3.27 26.17 -50.68
C LYS A 647 -3.76 27.63 -50.70
N THR A 648 -3.57 28.31 -51.81
CA THR A 648 -4.00 29.71 -51.98
C THR A 648 -4.56 29.94 -53.36
N VAL A 649 -5.45 30.94 -53.50
CA VAL A 649 -6.04 31.35 -54.78
C VAL A 649 -6.11 32.86 -54.86
N ASP A 650 -5.54 33.42 -55.90
CA ASP A 650 -5.76 34.80 -56.37
C ASP A 650 -6.82 34.79 -57.48
N ARG A 651 -8.07 35.14 -57.14
CA ARG A 651 -9.18 35.11 -58.09
C ARG A 651 -9.12 36.15 -59.18
N GLU A 652 -8.49 37.31 -58.92
CA GLU A 652 -8.35 38.41 -59.86
C GLU A 652 -7.34 38.03 -60.97
N LYS A 653 -6.21 37.48 -60.57
CA LYS A 653 -5.17 37.01 -61.49
C LYS A 653 -5.40 35.59 -61.97
N ARG A 654 -6.39 34.89 -61.39
CA ARG A 654 -6.68 33.47 -61.63
C ARG A 654 -5.44 32.56 -61.45
N ILE A 655 -4.71 32.79 -60.35
CA ILE A 655 -3.56 31.99 -60.00
C ILE A 655 -3.91 31.16 -58.75
N ALA A 656 -3.64 29.87 -58.80
CA ALA A 656 -3.77 28.96 -57.66
C ALA A 656 -2.42 28.32 -57.32
N THR A 657 -2.19 28.04 -56.03
CA THR A 657 -1.00 27.36 -55.52
C THR A 657 -1.41 26.10 -54.82
N LEU A 658 -0.68 25.00 -55.02
CA LEU A 658 -0.91 23.73 -54.38
C LEU A 658 -0.32 23.71 -52.95
N ASP A 659 -0.96 22.97 -52.09
CA ASP A 659 -0.42 22.61 -50.76
C ASP A 659 0.40 21.32 -50.90
N LEU A 660 1.72 21.50 -50.99
CA LEU A 660 2.68 20.43 -51.20
C LEU A 660 3.64 20.36 -50.00
N LEU A 661 4.11 19.17 -49.69
CA LEU A 661 5.22 18.98 -48.75
C LEU A 661 6.54 19.50 -49.39
N ASP A 662 7.53 19.81 -48.59
CA ASP A 662 8.77 20.45 -49.01
C ASP A 662 9.55 19.70 -50.12
N ASP A 663 9.38 18.39 -50.22
CA ASP A 663 10.00 17.49 -51.17
C ASP A 663 9.05 16.99 -52.29
N GLN A 664 7.77 17.36 -52.23
CA GLN A 664 6.72 16.91 -53.14
C GLN A 664 6.67 17.79 -54.39
N TRP A 665 6.49 17.16 -55.55
CA TRP A 665 6.25 17.83 -56.83
C TRP A 665 4.77 17.78 -57.19
N GLY A 666 4.24 18.88 -57.71
CA GLY A 666 2.89 18.90 -58.28
C GLY A 666 2.84 18.17 -59.62
N THR A 667 1.73 17.47 -59.88
CA THR A 667 1.54 16.62 -61.08
C THR A 667 0.68 17.25 -62.16
N LEU A 668 0.18 18.49 -61.96
CA LEU A 668 -0.66 19.17 -62.91
C LEU A 668 0.09 19.58 -64.17
N HIS A 669 -0.57 19.46 -65.31
CA HIS A 669 -0.10 19.94 -66.62
C HIS A 669 -1.10 20.93 -67.22
N VAL A 670 -0.61 21.72 -68.17
CA VAL A 670 -1.44 22.63 -68.97
C VAL A 670 -2.51 21.81 -69.69
N ASN A 671 -3.70 22.36 -69.77
CA ASN A 671 -4.88 21.75 -70.36
C ASN A 671 -5.46 20.53 -69.66
N ASP A 672 -4.97 20.17 -68.43
CA ASP A 672 -5.66 19.17 -67.62
C ASP A 672 -7.08 19.65 -67.31
N ILE A 673 -8.05 18.73 -67.40
CA ILE A 673 -9.46 19.00 -67.08
C ILE A 673 -9.69 18.58 -65.65
N CYS A 674 -9.83 19.57 -64.75
CA CYS A 674 -9.84 19.38 -63.31
C CYS A 674 -11.26 19.55 -62.73
N ARG A 675 -11.60 18.67 -61.78
CA ARG A 675 -12.74 18.81 -60.90
C ARG A 675 -12.25 18.91 -59.47
N GLY A 676 -12.59 20.00 -58.77
CA GLY A 676 -12.34 20.20 -57.37
C GLY A 676 -13.65 20.22 -56.59
N VAL A 677 -13.62 19.63 -55.39
CA VAL A 677 -14.77 19.58 -54.49
C VAL A 677 -14.38 20.13 -53.15
N PHE A 678 -15.17 21.03 -52.61
CA PHE A 678 -14.97 21.64 -51.32
C PHE A 678 -16.27 21.68 -50.51
N HIS A 679 -16.24 21.25 -49.27
CA HIS A 679 -17.37 21.34 -48.37
C HIS A 679 -17.46 22.78 -47.83
N ASN A 680 -18.47 23.52 -48.26
CA ASN A 680 -18.73 24.86 -47.78
C ASN A 680 -19.99 24.90 -46.90
N LEU A 681 -19.79 25.07 -45.59
CA LEU A 681 -20.89 25.16 -44.64
C LEU A 681 -21.76 26.43 -44.81
N GLU A 682 -21.27 27.45 -45.48
CA GLU A 682 -21.93 28.75 -45.57
C GLU A 682 -22.78 28.96 -46.83
N GLY A 683 -22.76 28.07 -47.83
CA GLY A 683 -23.26 28.57 -49.10
C GLY A 683 -23.92 27.68 -50.08
N SER A 684 -24.15 26.43 -49.87
CA SER A 684 -24.79 25.62 -50.91
C SER A 684 -26.22 25.31 -50.60
N ASN A 685 -27.10 26.23 -51.01
CA ASN A 685 -28.51 25.97 -51.19
C ASN A 685 -28.84 25.42 -52.62
N GLU A 686 -27.80 24.89 -53.29
CA GLU A 686 -28.09 24.27 -54.59
C GLU A 686 -28.88 22.98 -54.39
N GLU A 687 -29.95 22.84 -55.10
CA GLU A 687 -30.76 21.63 -55.14
C GLU A 687 -29.88 20.42 -55.44
N GLN A 688 -30.05 19.39 -54.68
CA GLN A 688 -29.34 18.13 -54.78
C GLN A 688 -29.68 17.46 -56.13
N THR A 689 -28.92 17.73 -57.15
CA THR A 689 -29.02 16.98 -58.42
C THR A 689 -28.21 15.68 -58.26
N LEU A 690 -28.75 14.57 -58.76
CA LEU A 690 -28.07 13.27 -58.71
C LEU A 690 -26.70 13.30 -59.41
N PHE A 691 -26.64 14.06 -60.49
CA PHE A 691 -25.42 14.30 -61.24
C PHE A 691 -25.23 15.78 -61.50
N ASP A 692 -24.00 16.24 -61.53
CA ASP A 692 -23.66 17.58 -61.98
C ASP A 692 -23.73 17.65 -63.53
N LYS A 693 -23.65 18.87 -64.08
CA LYS A 693 -23.75 19.10 -65.52
C LYS A 693 -22.70 18.41 -66.40
N ASN A 694 -21.62 17.89 -65.76
CA ASN A 694 -20.54 17.20 -66.45
C ASN A 694 -20.60 15.68 -66.30
N GLY A 695 -21.65 15.14 -65.67
CA GLY A 695 -21.87 13.71 -65.55
C GLY A 695 -21.25 13.08 -64.29
N PHE A 696 -20.66 13.85 -63.39
CA PHE A 696 -20.18 13.39 -62.10
C PHE A 696 -21.27 13.51 -61.05
N MET A 697 -21.18 12.69 -60.02
CA MET A 697 -22.12 12.74 -58.93
C MET A 697 -22.04 14.06 -58.15
N GLY A 698 -23.19 14.69 -57.88
CA GLY A 698 -23.32 15.87 -57.07
C GLY A 698 -23.56 15.53 -55.61
N TYR A 699 -23.03 16.35 -54.69
CA TYR A 699 -23.22 16.21 -53.26
C TYR A 699 -23.80 17.49 -52.67
N SER A 700 -24.80 17.33 -51.81
CA SER A 700 -25.40 18.44 -51.09
C SER A 700 -24.39 19.01 -50.09
N GLY A 701 -24.27 20.33 -50.01
CA GLY A 701 -23.33 21.01 -49.11
C GLY A 701 -21.91 21.12 -49.66
N PHE A 702 -21.65 20.74 -50.92
CA PHE A 702 -20.36 20.82 -51.55
C PHE A 702 -20.35 21.83 -52.68
N ALA A 703 -19.35 22.70 -52.73
CA ALA A 703 -19.04 23.51 -53.88
C ALA A 703 -18.16 22.74 -54.86
N THR A 704 -18.51 22.68 -56.12
CA THR A 704 -17.76 22.01 -57.18
C THR A 704 -17.15 23.06 -58.13
N SER A 705 -15.84 23.03 -58.29
CA SER A 705 -15.10 23.89 -59.24
C SER A 705 -14.62 23.03 -60.40
N TYR A 706 -14.87 23.52 -61.62
CA TYR A 706 -14.31 22.95 -62.85
C TYR A 706 -13.35 23.95 -63.43
N PHE A 707 -12.08 23.58 -63.53
CA PHE A 707 -11.04 24.46 -64.02
C PHE A 707 -9.99 23.70 -64.85
N THR A 708 -9.23 24.43 -65.61
CA THR A 708 -8.08 23.94 -66.41
C THR A 708 -6.89 24.84 -66.24
N PRO A 709 -5.70 24.30 -65.92
CA PRO A 709 -4.46 25.05 -65.92
C PRO A 709 -4.14 25.54 -67.34
N THR A 710 -3.94 26.81 -67.48
CA THR A 710 -3.56 27.43 -68.75
C THR A 710 -2.07 27.65 -68.83
N ARG A 711 -1.38 27.87 -67.73
CA ARG A 711 0.06 28.07 -67.67
C ARG A 711 0.55 27.64 -66.29
N ILE A 712 1.64 26.90 -66.21
CA ILE A 712 2.35 26.66 -64.96
C ILE A 712 3.25 27.89 -64.70
N VAL A 713 2.99 28.57 -63.59
CA VAL A 713 3.72 29.78 -63.19
C VAL A 713 5.04 29.41 -62.55
N GLU A 714 5.01 28.47 -61.62
CA GLU A 714 6.19 27.95 -60.93
C GLU A 714 5.98 26.46 -60.60
N SER A 715 7.03 25.66 -60.75
CA SER A 715 7.03 24.23 -60.34
C SER A 715 8.42 23.87 -59.86
N LYS A 716 8.50 23.54 -58.56
CA LYS A 716 9.69 23.04 -57.87
C LYS A 716 9.24 22.20 -56.68
N ALA A 717 10.16 21.49 -56.05
CA ALA A 717 9.86 20.75 -54.80
C ALA A 717 9.22 21.69 -53.76
N GLY A 718 8.10 21.27 -53.18
CA GLY A 718 7.35 22.03 -52.18
C GLY A 718 6.50 23.20 -52.73
N LEU A 719 6.54 23.48 -54.01
CA LEU A 719 5.82 24.62 -54.58
C LEU A 719 5.36 24.37 -56.03
N MET A 720 4.07 24.45 -56.27
CA MET A 720 3.50 24.53 -57.61
C MET A 720 2.40 25.57 -57.64
N SER A 721 2.51 26.52 -58.57
CA SER A 721 1.48 27.53 -58.86
C SER A 721 1.17 27.56 -60.36
N PHE A 722 -0.09 27.83 -60.66
CA PHE A 722 -0.60 27.79 -62.04
C PHE A 722 -1.70 28.82 -62.27
N GLU A 723 -1.74 29.36 -63.47
CA GLU A 723 -2.91 30.13 -63.97
C GLU A 723 -3.99 29.17 -64.42
N TYR A 724 -5.23 29.51 -64.20
CA TYR A 724 -6.38 28.65 -64.56
C TYR A 724 -7.51 29.39 -65.26
N ASN A 725 -8.25 28.68 -66.10
CA ASN A 725 -9.56 29.10 -66.59
C ASN A 725 -10.64 28.21 -65.97
N LEU A 726 -11.81 28.80 -65.73
CA LEU A 726 -13.02 28.07 -65.34
C LEU A 726 -13.74 27.54 -66.55
N GLN A 727 -14.47 26.45 -66.36
CA GLN A 727 -15.49 26.02 -67.31
C GLN A 727 -16.52 27.13 -67.48
N VAL A 728 -16.89 27.46 -68.73
CA VAL A 728 -17.86 28.50 -69.01
C VAL A 728 -19.19 28.21 -68.35
N GLY A 729 -19.71 29.18 -67.58
CA GLY A 729 -21.00 29.12 -66.91
C GLY A 729 -20.98 28.42 -65.53
N THR A 730 -19.80 28.08 -64.95
CA THR A 730 -19.76 27.52 -63.62
C THR A 730 -19.60 28.57 -62.50
N GLY A 731 -18.76 29.58 -62.71
CA GLY A 731 -18.52 30.68 -61.78
C GLY A 731 -17.82 30.31 -60.44
N VAL A 732 -17.62 29.01 -60.14
CA VAL A 732 -16.99 28.55 -58.90
C VAL A 732 -15.50 28.44 -59.08
N HIS A 733 -14.76 29.31 -58.43
CA HIS A 733 -13.30 29.26 -58.41
C HIS A 733 -12.76 28.16 -57.49
N PRO A 734 -11.55 27.62 -57.75
CA PRO A 734 -10.86 26.84 -56.76
C PRO A 734 -10.77 27.61 -55.43
N MET A 735 -10.75 26.91 -54.29
CA MET A 735 -10.72 27.50 -52.96
C MET A 735 -9.59 26.88 -52.12
N PRO A 736 -9.00 27.62 -51.19
CA PRO A 736 -8.04 27.04 -50.26
C PRO A 736 -8.65 25.87 -49.51
N GLY A 737 -7.90 24.75 -49.39
CA GLY A 737 -8.38 23.48 -48.81
C GLY A 737 -9.19 22.59 -49.75
N MET A 738 -9.50 23.03 -50.99
CA MET A 738 -10.22 22.22 -51.94
C MET A 738 -9.33 21.09 -52.48
N ASN A 739 -9.80 19.88 -52.41
CA ASN A 739 -9.20 18.74 -53.12
C ASN A 739 -9.72 18.66 -54.55
N PHE A 740 -8.84 18.40 -55.48
CA PHE A 740 -9.18 18.24 -56.87
C PHE A 740 -8.43 17.07 -57.50
N PHE A 741 -8.94 16.60 -58.60
CA PHE A 741 -8.30 15.63 -59.49
C PHE A 741 -8.51 16.03 -60.97
N ALA A 742 -7.54 15.67 -61.79
CA ALA A 742 -7.69 15.80 -63.23
C ALA A 742 -8.34 14.53 -63.81
N TYR A 743 -9.38 14.69 -64.62
CA TYR A 743 -10.09 13.56 -65.16
C TYR A 743 -9.94 13.46 -66.71
N GLY A 744 -9.24 14.36 -67.30
CA GLY A 744 -8.91 14.41 -68.72
C GLY A 744 -7.92 15.48 -69.04
N ASN A 745 -7.60 15.64 -70.33
CA ASN A 745 -6.79 16.72 -70.86
C ASN A 745 -7.24 17.10 -72.26
N PHE A 746 -7.36 18.39 -72.56
CA PHE A 746 -7.87 18.85 -73.86
C PHE A 746 -7.00 18.49 -75.04
N THR A 747 -5.70 18.23 -74.87
CA THR A 747 -4.72 18.08 -75.99
C THR A 747 -3.80 16.87 -75.84
N ASP A 748 -3.50 16.44 -74.65
CA ASP A 748 -2.58 15.33 -74.34
C ASP A 748 -3.31 14.02 -74.17
N LYS A 749 -3.19 13.11 -75.12
CA LYS A 749 -3.87 11.81 -75.14
C LYS A 749 -3.44 10.87 -74.04
N GLU A 750 -2.18 10.99 -73.52
CA GLU A 750 -1.71 10.16 -72.41
C GLU A 750 -2.37 10.54 -71.09
N ARG A 751 -2.96 11.71 -71.01
CA ARG A 751 -3.62 12.26 -69.80
C ARG A 751 -5.14 12.31 -69.94
N GLN A 752 -5.74 11.51 -70.83
CA GLN A 752 -7.19 11.46 -71.10
C GLN A 752 -7.90 10.25 -70.50
N SER A 753 -7.28 9.55 -69.55
CA SER A 753 -7.84 8.36 -68.93
C SER A 753 -7.98 8.50 -67.42
N ILE A 754 -9.02 7.94 -66.84
CA ILE A 754 -9.27 7.91 -65.42
C ILE A 754 -10.13 6.70 -65.05
N THR A 755 -9.84 6.09 -63.87
CA THR A 755 -10.80 5.19 -63.23
C THR A 755 -11.47 5.94 -62.09
N TYR A 756 -12.81 6.04 -62.18
CA TYR A 756 -13.63 6.79 -61.23
C TYR A 756 -14.69 5.89 -60.59
N GLU A 757 -14.81 5.95 -59.28
CA GLU A 757 -15.72 5.13 -58.50
C GLU A 757 -16.46 5.99 -57.48
N ASN A 758 -17.77 5.81 -57.39
CA ASN A 758 -18.61 6.40 -56.33
C ASN A 758 -19.67 5.37 -55.86
N ARG A 759 -20.60 5.77 -55.00
CA ARG A 759 -21.63 4.89 -54.47
C ARG A 759 -22.63 4.28 -55.49
N TYR A 760 -22.66 4.82 -56.70
CA TYR A 760 -23.62 4.36 -57.73
C TYR A 760 -22.94 3.59 -58.86
N TYR A 761 -21.71 3.91 -59.22
CA TYR A 761 -21.02 3.30 -60.33
C TYR A 761 -19.52 3.33 -60.23
N LYS A 762 -18.89 2.44 -60.94
CA LYS A 762 -17.48 2.46 -61.26
C LYS A 762 -17.33 2.61 -62.80
N ARG A 763 -16.62 3.62 -63.23
CA ARG A 763 -16.33 3.90 -64.63
C ARG A 763 -14.85 3.88 -64.93
N ILE A 764 -14.49 3.39 -66.08
CA ILE A 764 -13.19 3.55 -66.69
C ILE A 764 -13.46 4.46 -67.89
N LEU A 765 -12.87 5.64 -67.86
CA LEU A 765 -13.02 6.66 -68.89
C LEU A 765 -11.73 6.78 -69.66
N GLU A 766 -11.81 6.77 -70.98
CA GLU A 766 -10.65 6.93 -71.88
C GLU A 766 -11.01 7.97 -72.96
N GLY A 767 -10.03 8.70 -73.41
CA GLY A 767 -10.22 9.74 -74.45
C GLY A 767 -10.97 10.96 -73.95
N VAL A 768 -10.89 11.29 -72.65
CA VAL A 768 -11.62 12.45 -72.09
C VAL A 768 -10.88 13.73 -72.48
N ASP A 769 -11.35 14.39 -73.53
CA ASP A 769 -10.83 15.64 -74.10
C ASP A 769 -11.83 16.81 -74.05
N THR A 770 -12.94 16.61 -73.29
CA THR A 770 -14.00 17.61 -73.09
C THR A 770 -14.37 17.69 -71.62
N TRP A 771 -15.12 18.75 -71.26
CA TRP A 771 -15.63 18.91 -69.90
C TRP A 771 -16.63 17.85 -69.50
N GLN A 772 -17.35 17.30 -70.48
CA GLN A 772 -18.42 16.30 -70.23
C GLN A 772 -17.87 14.89 -70.38
N ILE A 773 -18.35 13.99 -69.56
CA ILE A 773 -18.13 12.56 -69.68
C ILE A 773 -19.46 11.92 -70.10
N ASP A 774 -19.42 11.20 -71.15
CA ASP A 774 -20.59 10.51 -71.70
C ASP A 774 -20.80 9.15 -70.97
#